data_113db9040b591bf09fda831dbd89b6dd
#
_entry.id   113db9040b591bf09fda831dbd89b6dd
#
_cell.length_a   1.000
_cell.length_b   1.000
_cell.length_c   1.000
_cell.angle_alpha   90.00
_cell.angle_beta   90.00
_cell.angle_gamma   90.00
#
_symmetry.space_group_name_H-M   'P 1'
#
loop_
_entity.id
_entity.type
_entity.pdbx_description
1 polymer ?
#
loop_
_entity_poly.entity_id
_entity_poly.type
_entity_poly.pdbx_seq_one_letter_code
_entity_poly.pdbx_strand_id
1 'polypeptide(L)'
;MPSRPRPSFVSHLLPGSLALCGLALACAVQGEERRSLEPMVVTGSYNPSDTFDLPFSVDSIERRQIADGQLGINLSEVLPRVPGLVVQNRQNYAQDLQISSRGYGARSAFGIRGLKLLADGIPASTPDGQGQAATLNLDVAERIEVLRGPASTIYGSNAGGVIQMFSRDGQGAPRVGAETTVGSDGLSRNHLYTEGEGDGVGFLVDASRMDTDGYRDHSAARRDQTFAKLNFRPDADSRLALIYSSLEQNDTEDPLGQTWDAYKHDPRSVTANAELYDTRKSIDHQQAGMNYERYFGEATLQVNAYVGKRSVVQYLSIPRGVASNSQRGGGVVDFDRDFPGGTVRWLQPVSQAPGELNLTVGLDYDQSRDDRRGYQNFNGDQLGVKGELRRDEVDTATSLDPYLQASWAIDAWTLQAGVRHSTMKMEVDDRYLSNGDASGSRRYRKNTPSFSVMYAFTPDLHGYLSAGKGFETPTQAEMAYAPVAANAPDVFNFGLKPATSSQYEAGLKARLWGNTRVNAAIFQIRTEDEIVVASSLGGRTSYQNAGKTLRRGFELGLESELSEHWNANLAYTRLSATYDSDFEAGGKTIGKGKHLPGVPESSLFGELVWKPAEGISMGWEGMYRSQVYVEDSNSEKAAPSYAVFNWRTRFEQRLGAWAFHQLVRLDNLFDRQYVGSVIVGDGNRRYYEAAPGLSWYAGAGVEYQF
;
A
#
# COMPACT_ATOMS: atom_id res chain seq x y z
N MET A 1 -2.56 -40.69 -30.57
CA MET A 1 -2.44 -39.84 -31.78
C MET A 1 -1.20 -38.95 -31.59
N PRO A 2 -0.33 -38.78 -32.58
CA PRO A 2 1.03 -38.35 -32.35
C PRO A 2 1.18 -36.85 -32.20
N SER A 3 2.11 -36.52 -31.33
CA SER A 3 2.68 -35.19 -31.04
C SER A 3 3.16 -34.41 -32.30
N ARG A 4 2.81 -33.14 -32.39
CA ARG A 4 3.42 -32.22 -33.36
C ARG A 4 4.66 -31.57 -32.77
N PRO A 5 5.78 -31.49 -33.50
CA PRO A 5 6.99 -30.85 -33.01
C PRO A 5 6.93 -29.32 -33.17
N ARG A 6 7.47 -28.61 -32.17
CA ARG A 6 7.72 -27.17 -32.20
C ARG A 6 8.91 -26.88 -33.11
N PRO A 7 8.89 -25.82 -33.94
CA PRO A 7 10.06 -25.41 -34.71
C PRO A 7 11.07 -24.67 -33.84
N SER A 8 12.30 -25.14 -33.83
CA SER A 8 13.48 -24.46 -33.32
C SER A 8 13.84 -23.29 -34.23
N PHE A 9 13.86 -22.06 -33.67
CA PHE A 9 14.46 -20.92 -34.39
C PHE A 9 15.95 -20.85 -34.07
N VAL A 10 16.73 -21.02 -35.10
CA VAL A 10 18.18 -20.82 -35.14
C VAL A 10 18.47 -19.33 -35.19
N SER A 11 19.32 -18.88 -34.29
CA SER A 11 19.86 -17.52 -34.20
C SER A 11 20.75 -17.22 -35.41
N HIS A 12 20.42 -16.20 -36.19
CA HIS A 12 21.38 -15.49 -37.05
C HIS A 12 21.59 -14.07 -36.53
N LEU A 13 22.74 -13.84 -35.94
CA LEU A 13 23.31 -12.53 -35.67
C LEU A 13 23.69 -11.84 -36.99
N LEU A 14 23.16 -10.66 -37.22
CA LEU A 14 23.71 -9.69 -38.18
C LEU A 14 23.93 -8.36 -37.45
N PRO A 15 25.10 -7.72 -37.61
CA PRO A 15 25.39 -6.44 -36.95
C PRO A 15 24.83 -5.29 -37.79
N GLY A 16 23.86 -4.59 -37.26
CA GLY A 16 23.35 -3.32 -37.79
C GLY A 16 23.79 -2.16 -36.93
N SER A 17 24.71 -1.37 -37.44
CA SER A 17 25.22 -0.14 -36.85
C SER A 17 24.11 0.91 -36.73
N LEU A 18 23.68 1.26 -35.50
CA LEU A 18 22.87 2.45 -35.26
C LEU A 18 23.80 3.66 -35.12
N ALA A 19 23.81 4.50 -36.16
CA ALA A 19 24.42 5.81 -36.10
C ALA A 19 23.60 6.76 -35.23
N LEU A 20 24.16 7.19 -34.08
CA LEU A 20 23.66 8.30 -33.28
C LEU A 20 23.95 9.61 -34.03
N CYS A 21 22.92 10.23 -34.61
CA CYS A 21 22.97 11.63 -35.01
C CYS A 21 22.60 12.50 -33.79
N GLY A 22 23.61 13.00 -33.07
CA GLY A 22 23.45 14.07 -32.10
C GLY A 22 23.37 15.42 -32.83
N LEU A 23 22.23 16.11 -32.74
CA LEU A 23 22.14 17.55 -32.97
C LEU A 23 21.99 18.24 -31.61
N ALA A 24 23.09 18.84 -31.17
CA ALA A 24 23.09 19.80 -30.07
C ALA A 24 22.65 21.17 -30.60
N LEU A 25 21.46 21.62 -30.25
CA LEU A 25 21.06 23.03 -30.30
C LEU A 25 20.99 23.56 -28.86
N ALA A 26 22.00 24.35 -28.50
CA ALA A 26 21.99 25.10 -27.26
C ALA A 26 21.09 26.35 -27.43
N CYS A 27 19.94 26.37 -26.76
CA CYS A 27 19.23 27.61 -26.47
C CYS A 27 19.42 27.94 -24.99
N ALA A 28 20.11 29.05 -24.72
CA ALA A 28 20.24 29.61 -23.39
C ALA A 28 18.88 30.18 -22.94
N VAL A 29 18.28 29.55 -21.96
CA VAL A 29 17.15 30.11 -21.20
C VAL A 29 17.66 30.52 -19.83
N GLN A 30 17.47 31.81 -19.48
CA GLN A 30 17.80 32.34 -18.20
C GLN A 30 17.10 31.57 -17.07
N GLY A 31 17.91 31.03 -16.15
CA GLY A 31 17.40 30.28 -15.02
C GLY A 31 16.68 31.22 -14.03
N GLU A 32 15.38 31.04 -13.85
CA GLU A 32 14.74 31.39 -12.60
C GLU A 32 15.32 30.47 -11.50
N GLU A 33 15.84 31.06 -10.45
CA GLU A 33 16.19 30.34 -9.22
C GLU A 33 14.91 29.65 -8.70
N ARG A 34 14.75 28.36 -9.03
CA ARG A 34 13.73 27.50 -8.41
C ARG A 34 14.18 27.28 -6.96
N ARG A 35 13.66 28.09 -6.04
CA ARG A 35 13.60 27.67 -4.64
C ARG A 35 12.89 26.32 -4.61
N SER A 36 13.60 25.27 -4.26
CA SER A 36 13.01 23.97 -3.91
C SER A 36 12.01 24.24 -2.79
N LEU A 37 10.71 24.22 -3.12
CA LEU A 37 9.66 24.28 -2.11
C LEU A 37 9.82 23.03 -1.25
N GLU A 38 10.00 23.20 0.04
CA GLU A 38 10.06 22.07 0.96
C GLU A 38 8.73 21.33 0.97
N PRO A 39 8.74 19.98 1.12
CA PRO A 39 7.51 19.22 1.06
C PRO A 39 6.58 19.58 2.21
N MET A 40 5.39 20.08 1.87
CA MET A 40 4.33 20.37 2.81
C MET A 40 3.40 19.17 2.92
N VAL A 41 3.15 18.74 4.14
CA VAL A 41 2.24 17.61 4.43
C VAL A 41 1.05 18.07 5.27
N VAL A 42 -0.06 17.38 5.14
CA VAL A 42 -1.27 17.58 5.97
C VAL A 42 -1.59 16.37 6.84
N THR A 43 -0.96 15.22 6.56
CA THR A 43 -1.18 13.99 7.32
C THR A 43 -0.59 14.12 8.72
N GLY A 44 -1.42 13.90 9.74
CA GLY A 44 -1.05 13.99 11.15
C GLY A 44 -1.19 15.39 11.77
N SER A 45 -1.06 16.46 11.01
CA SER A 45 -1.25 17.86 11.49
C SER A 45 -2.61 18.43 11.14
N TYR A 46 -3.22 17.95 10.04
CA TYR A 46 -4.43 18.47 9.39
C TYR A 46 -4.30 19.90 8.83
N ASN A 47 -3.20 20.58 9.10
CA ASN A 47 -2.80 21.83 8.47
C ASN A 47 -1.57 21.62 7.60
N PRO A 48 -1.41 22.32 6.47
CA PRO A 48 -0.19 22.29 5.70
C PRO A 48 1.02 22.66 6.59
N SER A 49 1.96 21.76 6.71
CA SER A 49 3.13 21.92 7.58
C SER A 49 4.37 21.33 6.90
N ASP A 50 5.54 21.95 7.11
CA ASP A 50 6.80 21.34 6.68
C ASP A 50 7.05 20.05 7.47
N THR A 51 7.46 18.98 6.79
CA THR A 51 7.83 17.71 7.43
C THR A 51 8.89 17.89 8.51
N PHE A 52 9.77 18.88 8.35
CA PHE A 52 10.84 19.20 9.29
C PHE A 52 10.33 19.73 10.63
N ASP A 53 9.21 20.47 10.62
CA ASP A 53 8.64 21.14 11.80
C ASP A 53 7.61 20.31 12.57
N LEU A 54 7.34 19.07 12.09
CA LEU A 54 6.42 18.15 12.77
C LEU A 54 7.13 17.27 13.79
N PRO A 55 6.56 17.10 15.01
CA PRO A 55 7.20 16.41 16.13
C PRO A 55 7.06 14.87 16.05
N PHE A 56 7.13 14.29 14.84
CA PHE A 56 6.99 12.85 14.60
C PHE A 56 7.56 12.45 13.23
N SER A 57 7.62 11.12 12.97
CA SER A 57 8.06 10.56 11.69
C SER A 57 6.98 10.71 10.62
N VAL A 58 7.20 11.57 9.65
CA VAL A 58 6.41 11.73 8.44
C VAL A 58 7.33 11.98 7.25
N ASP A 59 7.03 11.34 6.13
CA ASP A 59 7.76 11.50 4.87
C ASP A 59 6.78 11.85 3.76
N SER A 60 7.22 12.63 2.77
CA SER A 60 6.51 12.93 1.54
C SER A 60 7.32 12.44 0.34
N ILE A 61 6.66 11.75 -0.57
CA ILE A 61 7.21 11.36 -1.87
C ILE A 61 6.52 12.24 -2.90
N GLU A 62 7.27 13.15 -3.50
CA GLU A 62 6.74 14.14 -4.42
C GLU A 62 6.57 13.57 -5.83
N ARG A 63 5.72 14.21 -6.65
CA ARG A 63 5.42 13.80 -8.03
C ARG A 63 6.67 13.47 -8.84
N ARG A 64 7.72 14.25 -8.72
CA ARG A 64 8.98 13.99 -9.45
C ARG A 64 9.55 12.62 -9.11
N GLN A 65 9.51 12.22 -7.83
CA GLN A 65 10.01 10.92 -7.37
C GLN A 65 9.06 9.77 -7.75
N ILE A 66 7.75 10.06 -7.88
CA ILE A 66 6.74 9.11 -8.30
C ILE A 66 6.84 8.82 -9.80
N ALA A 67 7.06 9.84 -10.63
CA ALA A 67 6.98 9.74 -12.09
C ALA A 67 8.34 9.53 -12.78
N ASP A 68 9.48 9.89 -12.14
CA ASP A 68 10.78 9.87 -12.80
C ASP A 68 11.29 8.44 -12.99
N GLY A 69 11.07 7.89 -14.18
CA GLY A 69 11.57 6.58 -14.58
C GLY A 69 10.91 5.39 -13.90
N GLN A 70 9.71 5.57 -13.33
CA GLN A 70 8.90 4.50 -12.78
C GLN A 70 7.84 4.03 -13.80
N LEU A 71 7.30 2.82 -13.60
CA LEU A 71 6.31 2.25 -14.52
C LEU A 71 4.89 2.72 -14.21
N GLY A 72 4.64 3.22 -12.99
CA GLY A 72 3.35 3.69 -12.51
C GLY A 72 2.33 2.56 -12.25
N ILE A 73 2.80 1.35 -11.97
CA ILE A 73 1.94 0.17 -11.80
C ILE A 73 1.60 -0.08 -10.34
N ASN A 74 2.59 0.01 -9.44
CA ASN A 74 2.44 -0.41 -8.04
C ASN A 74 3.18 0.52 -7.07
N LEU A 75 2.64 0.67 -5.86
CA LEU A 75 3.30 1.38 -4.75
C LEU A 75 4.69 0.84 -4.39
N SER A 76 5.01 -0.41 -4.77
CA SER A 76 6.35 -0.99 -4.58
C SER A 76 7.46 -0.27 -5.34
N GLU A 77 7.13 0.56 -6.31
CA GLU A 77 8.08 1.36 -7.09
C GLU A 77 8.57 2.60 -6.31
N VAL A 78 7.75 3.13 -5.41
CA VAL A 78 7.99 4.42 -4.77
C VAL A 78 8.18 4.34 -3.25
N LEU A 79 7.43 3.52 -2.54
CA LEU A 79 7.45 3.42 -1.08
C LEU A 79 8.76 2.89 -0.45
N PRO A 80 9.63 2.11 -1.13
CA PRO A 80 10.92 1.72 -0.53
C PRO A 80 11.83 2.88 -0.13
N ARG A 81 11.58 4.10 -0.64
CA ARG A 81 12.27 5.36 -0.26
C ARG A 81 11.98 5.79 1.17
N VAL A 82 10.95 5.25 1.81
CA VAL A 82 10.53 5.62 3.16
C VAL A 82 11.09 4.63 4.17
N PRO A 83 11.93 5.05 5.15
CA PRO A 83 12.41 4.17 6.20
C PRO A 83 11.26 3.58 7.01
N GLY A 84 11.41 2.37 7.54
CA GLY A 84 10.37 1.70 8.33
C GLY A 84 9.31 0.96 7.52
N LEU A 85 9.20 1.24 6.21
CA LEU A 85 8.32 0.51 5.31
C LEU A 85 9.04 -0.67 4.66
N VAL A 86 8.34 -1.78 4.56
CA VAL A 86 8.72 -2.94 3.73
C VAL A 86 7.57 -3.22 2.78
N VAL A 87 7.83 -3.04 1.50
CA VAL A 87 6.86 -3.29 0.43
C VAL A 87 7.36 -4.45 -0.41
N GLN A 88 6.59 -5.52 -0.46
CA GLN A 88 6.93 -6.72 -1.20
C GLN A 88 6.00 -6.83 -2.40
N ASN A 89 6.59 -6.80 -3.60
CA ASN A 89 5.87 -7.07 -4.83
C ASN A 89 5.74 -8.58 -5.00
N ARG A 90 4.52 -9.08 -5.03
CA ARG A 90 4.22 -10.50 -5.12
C ARG A 90 4.37 -11.05 -6.53
N GLN A 91 4.46 -10.17 -7.54
CA GLN A 91 4.36 -10.54 -8.96
C GLN A 91 3.10 -11.37 -9.27
N ASN A 92 2.05 -11.04 -8.55
CA ASN A 92 0.74 -11.68 -8.58
C ASN A 92 -0.32 -10.58 -8.45
N TYR A 93 -0.92 -10.23 -9.57
CA TYR A 93 -1.91 -9.14 -9.63
C TYR A 93 -3.30 -9.54 -9.12
N ALA A 94 -3.56 -10.83 -8.89
CA ALA A 94 -4.77 -11.30 -8.21
C ALA A 94 -4.75 -10.98 -6.71
N GLN A 95 -3.57 -10.68 -6.15
CA GLN A 95 -3.38 -10.34 -4.74
C GLN A 95 -2.81 -8.93 -4.59
N ASP A 96 -3.17 -8.24 -3.51
CA ASP A 96 -2.56 -6.95 -3.18
C ASP A 96 -1.08 -7.10 -2.79
N LEU A 97 -0.32 -6.01 -2.92
CA LEU A 97 1.04 -5.91 -2.37
C LEU A 97 1.03 -6.25 -0.87
N GLN A 98 2.09 -6.85 -0.39
CA GLN A 98 2.33 -6.93 1.04
C GLN A 98 3.08 -5.68 1.51
N ILE A 99 2.42 -4.82 2.28
CA ILE A 99 3.01 -3.61 2.84
C ILE A 99 3.02 -3.74 4.35
N SER A 100 4.18 -3.53 4.95
CA SER A 100 4.31 -3.46 6.40
C SER A 100 5.09 -2.23 6.84
N SER A 101 4.72 -1.69 8.00
CA SER A 101 5.38 -0.57 8.65
C SER A 101 5.81 -0.99 10.04
N ARG A 102 7.12 -0.91 10.34
CA ARG A 102 7.67 -1.31 11.64
C ARG A 102 7.21 -2.71 12.11
N GLY A 103 6.98 -3.61 11.13
CA GLY A 103 6.48 -4.97 11.37
C GLY A 103 4.97 -5.11 11.54
N TYR A 104 4.20 -4.02 11.57
CA TYR A 104 2.74 -4.10 11.40
C TYR A 104 2.40 -4.43 9.97
N GLY A 105 1.40 -5.28 9.77
CA GLY A 105 0.95 -5.72 8.45
C GLY A 105 1.74 -6.86 7.83
N ALA A 106 2.95 -7.18 8.33
CA ALA A 106 3.82 -8.22 7.77
C ALA A 106 3.19 -9.62 7.72
N ARG A 107 2.23 -9.90 8.60
CA ARG A 107 1.55 -11.18 8.75
C ARG A 107 0.32 -11.33 7.86
N SER A 108 -0.07 -10.28 7.15
CA SER A 108 -1.20 -10.35 6.24
C SER A 108 -0.86 -11.26 5.06
N ALA A 109 -1.54 -12.41 4.97
CA ALA A 109 -1.39 -13.30 3.83
C ALA A 109 -2.11 -12.74 2.58
N PHE A 110 -3.18 -11.95 2.79
CA PHE A 110 -4.01 -11.38 1.73
C PHE A 110 -4.43 -9.97 2.11
N GLY A 111 -4.23 -9.01 1.20
CA GLY A 111 -4.48 -7.60 1.42
C GLY A 111 -3.46 -6.92 2.33
N ILE A 112 -3.66 -5.64 2.62
CA ILE A 112 -2.83 -4.83 3.51
C ILE A 112 -3.55 -4.72 4.84
N ARG A 113 -2.83 -4.82 5.94
CA ARG A 113 -3.36 -4.78 7.28
C ARG A 113 -2.54 -3.88 8.21
N GLY A 114 -3.18 -3.28 9.20
CA GLY A 114 -2.51 -2.43 10.19
C GLY A 114 -2.04 -1.08 9.68
N LEU A 115 -2.34 -0.76 8.42
CA LEU A 115 -2.04 0.51 7.76
C LEU A 115 -3.33 1.12 7.21
N LYS A 116 -3.57 2.41 7.45
CA LYS A 116 -4.64 3.16 6.79
C LYS A 116 -4.14 3.60 5.42
N LEU A 117 -4.87 3.23 4.37
CA LEU A 117 -4.63 3.72 3.01
C LEU A 117 -5.70 4.73 2.64
N LEU A 118 -5.30 5.88 2.12
CA LEU A 118 -6.19 6.96 1.71
C LEU A 118 -5.78 7.48 0.33
N ALA A 119 -6.75 7.83 -0.49
CA ALA A 119 -6.58 8.60 -1.73
C ALA A 119 -7.49 9.83 -1.67
N ASP A 120 -6.93 11.03 -1.66
CA ASP A 120 -7.68 12.30 -1.51
C ASP A 120 -8.64 12.31 -0.30
N GLY A 121 -8.27 11.65 0.79
CA GLY A 121 -9.10 11.50 1.98
C GLY A 121 -10.14 10.36 1.92
N ILE A 122 -10.32 9.71 0.78
CA ILE A 122 -11.20 8.55 0.61
C ILE A 122 -10.43 7.29 1.03
N PRO A 123 -10.94 6.46 1.96
CA PRO A 123 -10.26 5.24 2.36
C PRO A 123 -10.17 4.20 1.24
N ALA A 124 -8.96 3.71 0.99
CA ALA A 124 -8.68 2.46 0.28
C ALA A 124 -8.57 1.27 1.26
N SER A 125 -8.93 1.50 2.52
CA SER A 125 -9.05 0.50 3.59
C SER A 125 -10.48 0.43 4.07
N THR A 126 -10.95 -0.78 4.37
CA THR A 126 -12.25 -0.99 5.03
C THR A 126 -12.18 -0.57 6.51
N PRO A 127 -13.32 -0.33 7.17
CA PRO A 127 -13.35 0.08 8.57
C PRO A 127 -12.61 -0.88 9.52
N ASP A 128 -12.62 -2.18 9.23
CA ASP A 128 -11.93 -3.22 10.01
C ASP A 128 -10.40 -3.26 9.78
N GLY A 129 -9.86 -2.36 8.92
CA GLY A 129 -8.42 -2.17 8.71
C GLY A 129 -7.81 -3.00 7.59
N GLN A 130 -8.60 -3.66 6.74
CA GLN A 130 -8.10 -4.33 5.55
C GLN A 130 -7.93 -3.32 4.40
N GLY A 131 -6.71 -3.17 3.87
CA GLY A 131 -6.39 -2.23 2.80
C GLY A 131 -6.22 -2.89 1.44
N GLN A 132 -6.35 -2.08 0.37
CA GLN A 132 -6.28 -2.50 -1.04
C GLN A 132 -5.44 -1.50 -1.83
N ALA A 133 -4.15 -1.79 -2.01
CA ALA A 133 -3.19 -0.87 -2.63
C ALA A 133 -3.45 -0.63 -4.13
N ALA A 134 -4.08 -1.59 -4.82
CA ALA A 134 -4.32 -1.49 -6.26
C ALA A 134 -5.24 -0.32 -6.66
N THR A 135 -6.01 0.24 -5.71
CA THR A 135 -6.88 1.40 -5.96
C THR A 135 -6.16 2.75 -5.89
N LEU A 136 -4.89 2.78 -5.40
CA LEU A 136 -4.07 4.00 -5.42
C LEU A 136 -3.37 4.11 -6.78
N ASN A 137 -3.91 4.96 -7.65
CA ASN A 137 -3.41 5.17 -9.01
C ASN A 137 -2.22 6.16 -9.01
N LEU A 138 -1.00 5.67 -9.29
CA LEU A 138 0.22 6.49 -9.31
C LEU A 138 0.26 7.51 -10.46
N ASP A 139 -0.47 7.29 -11.55
CA ASP A 139 -0.51 8.20 -12.70
C ASP A 139 -1.04 9.58 -12.33
N VAL A 140 -2.00 9.61 -11.42
CA VAL A 140 -2.66 10.85 -10.98
C VAL A 140 -2.05 11.44 -9.72
N ALA A 141 -1.10 10.75 -9.08
CA ALA A 141 -0.53 11.18 -7.82
C ALA A 141 0.30 12.45 -7.96
N GLU A 142 0.04 13.45 -7.11
CA GLU A 142 0.90 14.62 -6.89
C GLU A 142 1.95 14.33 -5.83
N ARG A 143 1.52 13.70 -4.73
CA ARG A 143 2.41 13.26 -3.65
C ARG A 143 1.80 12.11 -2.87
N ILE A 144 2.67 11.40 -2.16
CA ILE A 144 2.29 10.36 -1.20
C ILE A 144 2.91 10.70 0.15
N GLU A 145 2.08 10.89 1.16
CA GLU A 145 2.49 11.14 2.54
C GLU A 145 2.43 9.85 3.34
N VAL A 146 3.48 9.58 4.12
CA VAL A 146 3.59 8.39 4.97
C VAL A 146 3.83 8.81 6.41
N LEU A 147 2.81 8.63 7.25
CA LEU A 147 2.88 8.90 8.69
C LEU A 147 3.11 7.59 9.45
N ARG A 148 4.11 7.57 10.34
CA ARG A 148 4.47 6.40 11.13
C ARG A 148 4.52 6.73 12.63
N GLY A 149 4.49 5.66 13.45
CA GLY A 149 4.66 5.78 14.90
C GLY A 149 3.46 6.35 15.66
N PRO A 150 3.68 6.88 16.88
CA PRO A 150 2.62 7.23 17.80
C PRO A 150 1.58 8.23 17.27
N ALA A 151 1.98 9.19 16.45
CA ALA A 151 1.08 10.19 15.87
C ALA A 151 0.05 9.59 14.90
N SER A 152 0.34 8.43 14.28
CA SER A 152 -0.59 7.78 13.36
C SER A 152 -1.82 7.19 14.04
N THR A 153 -1.79 6.99 15.35
CA THR A 153 -2.89 6.37 16.11
C THR A 153 -4.16 7.23 16.14
N ILE A 154 -4.05 8.52 15.79
CA ILE A 154 -5.20 9.41 15.60
C ILE A 154 -6.10 9.00 14.41
N TYR A 155 -5.62 8.13 13.51
CA TYR A 155 -6.38 7.62 12.36
C TYR A 155 -7.19 6.34 12.65
N GLY A 156 -7.25 5.88 13.91
CA GLY A 156 -8.13 4.80 14.35
C GLY A 156 -7.46 3.41 14.36
N SER A 157 -8.15 2.39 13.84
CA SER A 157 -7.73 0.97 13.90
C SER A 157 -6.54 0.65 12.99
N ASN A 158 -5.42 1.39 13.10
CA ASN A 158 -4.24 1.29 12.23
C ASN A 158 -2.97 1.63 13.00
N ALA A 159 -2.48 0.68 13.80
CA ALA A 159 -1.34 0.93 14.68
C ALA A 159 0.01 1.07 13.93
N GLY A 160 0.09 0.63 12.67
CA GLY A 160 1.31 0.65 11.85
C GLY A 160 1.57 1.96 11.12
N GLY A 161 0.54 2.79 10.88
CA GLY A 161 0.73 4.04 10.15
C GLY A 161 -0.36 4.37 9.13
N VAL A 162 -0.11 5.44 8.39
CA VAL A 162 -1.01 5.94 7.34
C VAL A 162 -0.20 6.17 6.07
N ILE A 163 -0.73 5.75 4.94
CA ILE A 163 -0.25 6.08 3.60
C ILE A 163 -1.37 6.85 2.91
N GLN A 164 -1.13 8.11 2.61
CA GLN A 164 -2.12 8.98 1.99
C GLN A 164 -1.59 9.52 0.67
N MET A 165 -2.27 9.22 -0.41
CA MET A 165 -2.00 9.75 -1.74
C MET A 165 -2.89 10.98 -1.99
N PHE A 166 -2.32 12.01 -2.57
CA PHE A 166 -3.02 13.18 -3.07
C PHE A 166 -2.88 13.24 -4.58
N SER A 167 -3.99 13.36 -5.28
CA SER A 167 -3.99 13.51 -6.73
C SER A 167 -3.75 14.96 -7.14
N ARG A 168 -3.31 15.14 -8.39
CA ARG A 168 -3.14 16.45 -9.01
C ARG A 168 -4.47 17.20 -9.09
N ASP A 169 -4.41 18.52 -9.04
CA ASP A 169 -5.60 19.39 -9.07
C ASP A 169 -5.98 19.87 -10.48
N GLY A 170 -5.17 19.52 -11.51
CA GLY A 170 -5.42 20.01 -12.87
C GLY A 170 -5.24 21.52 -12.94
N GLN A 171 -3.99 21.99 -12.86
CA GLN A 171 -3.65 23.42 -12.89
C GLN A 171 -2.93 23.79 -14.17
N GLY A 172 -2.98 25.09 -14.50
CA GLY A 172 -2.28 25.65 -15.65
C GLY A 172 -2.99 25.42 -16.97
N ALA A 173 -2.31 25.74 -18.09
CA ALA A 173 -2.87 25.57 -19.43
C ALA A 173 -3.28 24.11 -19.70
N PRO A 174 -4.43 23.88 -20.32
CA PRO A 174 -4.90 22.55 -20.64
C PRO A 174 -3.87 21.76 -21.46
N ARG A 175 -3.73 20.48 -21.17
CA ARG A 175 -2.86 19.55 -21.88
C ARG A 175 -3.49 18.18 -22.02
N VAL A 176 -3.10 17.47 -23.06
CA VAL A 176 -3.48 16.08 -23.33
C VAL A 176 -2.21 15.28 -23.56
N GLY A 177 -2.12 14.09 -22.98
CA GLY A 177 -0.97 13.22 -23.14
C GLY A 177 -1.37 11.76 -23.36
N ALA A 178 -0.50 11.04 -24.05
CA ALA A 178 -0.60 9.61 -24.26
C ALA A 178 0.77 8.97 -24.08
N GLU A 179 0.82 7.85 -23.35
CA GLU A 179 2.04 7.10 -23.08
C GLU A 179 1.83 5.61 -23.34
N THR A 180 2.83 4.93 -23.84
CA THR A 180 2.85 3.48 -23.95
C THR A 180 4.16 2.93 -23.38
N THR A 181 4.08 1.81 -22.67
CA THR A 181 5.24 1.10 -22.12
C THR A 181 5.10 -0.37 -22.45
N VAL A 182 6.19 -0.99 -22.90
CA VAL A 182 6.29 -2.42 -23.16
C VAL A 182 7.48 -3.00 -22.40
N GLY A 183 7.47 -4.30 -22.11
CA GLY A 183 8.58 -4.89 -21.39
C GLY A 183 8.53 -6.40 -21.27
N SER A 184 9.38 -6.92 -20.39
CA SER A 184 9.47 -8.35 -20.06
C SER A 184 8.13 -8.92 -19.64
N ASP A 185 7.98 -10.23 -19.77
CA ASP A 185 6.77 -11.00 -19.41
C ASP A 185 5.48 -10.50 -20.10
N GLY A 186 5.62 -10.08 -21.38
CA GLY A 186 4.49 -9.61 -22.18
C GLY A 186 3.86 -8.30 -21.70
N LEU A 187 4.54 -7.53 -20.82
CA LEU A 187 4.00 -6.28 -20.33
C LEU A 187 3.73 -5.29 -21.46
N SER A 188 2.50 -4.79 -21.50
CA SER A 188 2.06 -3.66 -22.31
C SER A 188 1.19 -2.76 -21.47
N ARG A 189 1.52 -1.48 -21.37
CA ARG A 189 0.75 -0.49 -20.63
C ARG A 189 0.50 0.73 -21.51
N ASN A 190 -0.76 1.13 -21.61
CA ASN A 190 -1.19 2.32 -22.33
C ASN A 190 -1.87 3.27 -21.34
N HIS A 191 -1.51 4.54 -21.42
CA HIS A 191 -1.96 5.59 -20.52
C HIS A 191 -2.37 6.82 -21.35
N LEU A 192 -3.55 7.36 -21.06
CA LEU A 192 -4.11 8.55 -21.71
C LEU A 192 -4.62 9.49 -20.63
N TYR A 193 -4.25 10.76 -20.69
CA TYR A 193 -4.70 11.75 -19.74
C TYR A 193 -4.96 13.11 -20.35
N THR A 194 -5.79 13.89 -19.67
CA THR A 194 -5.94 15.33 -19.93
C THR A 194 -6.10 16.06 -18.61
N GLU A 195 -5.43 17.19 -18.46
CA GLU A 195 -5.51 18.01 -17.26
C GLU A 195 -5.27 19.49 -17.59
N GLY A 196 -5.73 20.37 -16.73
CA GLY A 196 -5.54 21.80 -16.86
C GLY A 196 -6.60 22.60 -16.09
N GLU A 197 -6.60 23.91 -16.30
CA GLU A 197 -7.60 24.82 -15.74
C GLU A 197 -8.24 25.65 -16.87
N GLY A 198 -9.57 25.75 -16.86
CA GLY A 198 -10.34 26.58 -17.75
C GLY A 198 -11.51 27.22 -17.02
N ASP A 199 -11.72 28.53 -17.19
CA ASP A 199 -12.82 29.29 -16.57
C ASP A 199 -12.93 29.11 -15.03
N GLY A 200 -11.79 28.95 -14.35
CA GLY A 200 -11.71 28.76 -12.88
C GLY A 200 -12.07 27.36 -12.42
N VAL A 201 -12.17 26.38 -13.33
CA VAL A 201 -12.36 24.97 -13.05
C VAL A 201 -11.09 24.20 -13.40
N GLY A 202 -10.42 23.65 -12.40
CA GLY A 202 -9.33 22.67 -12.60
C GLY A 202 -9.92 21.29 -12.92
N PHE A 203 -9.33 20.58 -13.86
CA PHE A 203 -9.75 19.24 -14.24
C PHE A 203 -8.59 18.30 -14.48
N LEU A 204 -8.78 17.05 -14.14
CA LEU A 204 -7.88 15.92 -14.44
C LEU A 204 -8.76 14.73 -14.83
N VAL A 205 -8.49 14.15 -15.98
CA VAL A 205 -9.09 12.86 -16.42
C VAL A 205 -7.97 11.97 -16.87
N ASP A 206 -7.99 10.74 -16.43
CA ASP A 206 -6.94 9.76 -16.60
C ASP A 206 -7.53 8.39 -16.90
N ALA A 207 -6.95 7.64 -17.82
CA ALA A 207 -7.32 6.27 -18.14
C ALA A 207 -6.09 5.47 -18.52
N SER A 208 -5.92 4.30 -17.92
CA SER A 208 -4.82 3.40 -18.25
C SER A 208 -5.28 1.95 -18.37
N ARG A 209 -4.60 1.21 -19.23
CA ARG A 209 -4.72 -0.24 -19.36
C ARG A 209 -3.35 -0.89 -19.32
N MET A 210 -3.22 -1.91 -18.50
CA MET A 210 -2.06 -2.77 -18.40
C MET A 210 -2.46 -4.20 -18.72
N ASP A 211 -1.71 -4.85 -19.58
CA ASP A 211 -1.76 -6.28 -19.89
C ASP A 211 -0.38 -6.89 -19.61
N THR A 212 -0.32 -8.11 -19.09
CA THR A 212 0.92 -8.88 -18.89
C THR A 212 0.63 -10.37 -18.88
N ASP A 213 1.57 -11.19 -19.38
CA ASP A 213 1.52 -12.65 -19.21
C ASP A 213 1.97 -13.07 -17.81
N GLY A 214 2.62 -12.15 -17.06
CA GLY A 214 3.17 -12.37 -15.74
C GLY A 214 4.48 -13.15 -15.74
N TYR A 215 5.25 -13.02 -14.63
CA TYR A 215 6.55 -13.69 -14.51
C TYR A 215 6.43 -15.19 -14.33
N ARG A 216 5.49 -15.65 -13.53
CA ARG A 216 5.25 -17.07 -13.26
C ARG A 216 4.24 -17.63 -14.24
N ASP A 217 4.27 -18.95 -14.44
CA ASP A 217 3.17 -19.64 -15.12
C ASP A 217 1.86 -19.33 -14.39
N HIS A 218 0.74 -19.27 -15.11
CA HIS A 218 -0.58 -18.96 -14.54
C HIS A 218 -0.58 -17.65 -13.69
N SER A 219 -0.07 -16.56 -14.24
CA SER A 219 -0.01 -15.24 -13.58
C SER A 219 -0.37 -14.07 -14.50
N ALA A 220 -1.05 -14.35 -15.61
CA ALA A 220 -1.51 -13.33 -16.54
C ALA A 220 -2.51 -12.38 -15.88
N ALA A 221 -2.43 -11.11 -16.25
CA ALA A 221 -3.29 -10.07 -15.68
C ALA A 221 -3.63 -9.00 -16.72
N ARG A 222 -4.85 -8.47 -16.60
CA ARG A 222 -5.27 -7.21 -17.19
C ARG A 222 -5.78 -6.29 -16.09
N ARG A 223 -5.40 -5.00 -16.17
CA ARG A 223 -5.89 -3.97 -15.24
C ARG A 223 -6.29 -2.74 -16.04
N ASP A 224 -7.53 -2.32 -15.88
CA ASP A 224 -8.07 -1.06 -16.39
C ASP A 224 -8.30 -0.12 -15.20
N GLN A 225 -7.82 1.12 -15.30
CA GLN A 225 -8.04 2.15 -14.28
C GLN A 225 -8.53 3.43 -14.95
N THR A 226 -9.46 4.11 -14.28
CA THR A 226 -9.95 5.43 -14.69
C THR A 226 -10.01 6.33 -13.48
N PHE A 227 -9.66 7.59 -13.66
CA PHE A 227 -9.75 8.62 -12.64
C PHE A 227 -10.27 9.93 -13.25
N ALA A 228 -11.09 10.65 -12.50
CA ALA A 228 -11.51 12.00 -12.86
C ALA A 228 -11.59 12.86 -11.60
N LYS A 229 -11.08 14.10 -11.68
CA LYS A 229 -11.16 15.10 -10.62
C LYS A 229 -11.52 16.45 -11.21
N LEU A 230 -12.48 17.12 -10.57
CA LEU A 230 -12.87 18.51 -10.88
C LEU A 230 -12.69 19.35 -9.63
N ASN A 231 -11.96 20.45 -9.75
CA ASN A 231 -11.72 21.40 -8.68
C ASN A 231 -12.30 22.76 -9.06
N PHE A 232 -13.08 23.34 -8.19
CA PHE A 232 -13.62 24.68 -8.39
C PHE A 232 -13.79 25.43 -7.08
N ARG A 233 -13.87 26.75 -7.18
CA ARG A 233 -14.11 27.66 -6.07
C ARG A 233 -15.52 28.22 -6.21
N PRO A 234 -16.50 27.70 -5.45
CA PRO A 234 -17.88 28.19 -5.50
C PRO A 234 -17.99 29.68 -5.11
N ASP A 235 -17.13 30.12 -4.19
CA ASP A 235 -16.95 31.51 -3.77
C ASP A 235 -15.50 31.75 -3.31
N ALA A 236 -15.18 32.97 -2.84
CA ALA A 236 -13.83 33.36 -2.42
C ALA A 236 -13.34 32.57 -1.20
N ASP A 237 -14.26 32.08 -0.36
CA ASP A 237 -13.97 31.43 0.91
C ASP A 237 -14.18 29.91 0.87
N SER A 238 -14.43 29.33 -0.30
CA SER A 238 -14.67 27.88 -0.39
C SER A 238 -13.97 27.22 -1.57
N ARG A 239 -13.64 25.94 -1.38
CA ARG A 239 -13.10 25.03 -2.39
C ARG A 239 -13.91 23.74 -2.41
N LEU A 240 -14.12 23.19 -3.59
CA LEU A 240 -14.83 21.95 -3.79
C LEU A 240 -14.08 21.10 -4.82
N ALA A 241 -13.74 19.87 -4.45
CA ALA A 241 -13.25 18.85 -5.35
C ALA A 241 -14.27 17.71 -5.47
N LEU A 242 -14.59 17.32 -6.70
CA LEU A 242 -15.35 16.12 -7.02
C LEU A 242 -14.41 15.09 -7.64
N ILE A 243 -14.48 13.86 -7.16
CA ILE A 243 -13.52 12.80 -7.50
C ILE A 243 -14.30 11.55 -7.90
N TYR A 244 -13.85 10.90 -8.97
CA TYR A 244 -14.30 9.58 -9.38
C TYR A 244 -13.09 8.71 -9.68
N SER A 245 -13.13 7.44 -9.29
CA SER A 245 -12.11 6.46 -9.69
C SER A 245 -12.73 5.07 -9.90
N SER A 246 -12.15 4.32 -10.83
CA SER A 246 -12.50 2.92 -11.06
C SER A 246 -11.26 2.06 -11.28
N LEU A 247 -11.40 0.78 -10.92
CA LEU A 247 -10.41 -0.27 -11.16
C LEU A 247 -11.17 -1.52 -11.61
N GLU A 248 -10.80 -2.07 -12.75
CA GLU A 248 -11.33 -3.33 -13.25
C GLU A 248 -10.19 -4.31 -13.53
N GLN A 249 -10.31 -5.52 -13.01
CA GLN A 249 -9.40 -6.64 -13.26
C GLN A 249 -10.26 -7.89 -13.46
N ASN A 250 -10.27 -8.43 -14.67
CA ASN A 250 -11.06 -9.61 -14.99
C ASN A 250 -10.15 -10.83 -15.12
N ASP A 251 -10.57 -11.94 -14.49
CA ASP A 251 -9.93 -13.26 -14.58
C ASP A 251 -8.39 -13.21 -14.42
N THR A 252 -7.92 -12.34 -13.52
CA THR A 252 -6.50 -12.24 -13.19
C THR A 252 -6.04 -13.53 -12.55
N GLU A 253 -5.10 -14.22 -13.17
CA GLU A 253 -4.57 -15.50 -12.72
C GLU A 253 -3.82 -15.40 -11.40
N ASP A 254 -3.98 -16.39 -10.53
CA ASP A 254 -3.30 -16.48 -9.23
C ASP A 254 -2.35 -17.68 -9.22
N PRO A 255 -1.04 -17.47 -9.35
CA PRO A 255 -0.05 -18.55 -9.38
C PRO A 255 0.13 -19.24 -8.04
N LEU A 256 -0.46 -18.72 -6.96
CA LEU A 256 -0.26 -19.16 -5.57
C LEU A 256 1.22 -19.10 -5.14
N GLY A 257 1.50 -19.39 -3.87
CA GLY A 257 2.88 -19.53 -3.39
C GLY A 257 3.52 -20.85 -3.80
N GLN A 258 4.84 -20.92 -3.68
CA GLN A 258 5.66 -22.13 -3.93
C GLN A 258 6.19 -22.72 -2.60
N THR A 259 6.42 -24.03 -2.59
CA THR A 259 7.29 -24.65 -1.57
C THR A 259 8.75 -24.30 -1.84
N TRP A 260 9.63 -24.45 -0.86
CA TRP A 260 11.06 -24.18 -1.05
C TRP A 260 11.68 -25.00 -2.19
N ASP A 261 11.33 -26.27 -2.29
CA ASP A 261 11.89 -27.17 -3.30
C ASP A 261 11.39 -26.80 -4.71
N ALA A 262 10.09 -26.46 -4.86
CA ALA A 262 9.55 -25.97 -6.13
C ALA A 262 10.25 -24.66 -6.57
N TYR A 263 10.35 -23.68 -5.67
CA TYR A 263 11.07 -22.43 -5.92
C TYR A 263 12.52 -22.63 -6.35
N LYS A 264 13.22 -23.59 -5.71
CA LYS A 264 14.64 -23.87 -6.06
C LYS A 264 14.79 -24.59 -7.38
N HIS A 265 13.82 -25.44 -7.74
CA HIS A 265 13.86 -26.20 -8.99
C HIS A 265 13.49 -25.35 -10.19
N ASP A 266 12.38 -24.62 -10.08
CA ASP A 266 11.89 -23.71 -11.11
C ASP A 266 11.09 -22.54 -10.48
N PRO A 267 11.66 -21.34 -10.40
CA PRO A 267 11.00 -20.18 -9.82
C PRO A 267 9.76 -19.70 -10.62
N ARG A 268 9.61 -20.12 -11.89
CA ARG A 268 8.43 -19.77 -12.70
C ARG A 268 7.27 -20.74 -12.49
N SER A 269 7.55 -21.94 -11.99
CA SER A 269 6.55 -23.01 -11.85
C SER A 269 5.41 -22.65 -10.91
N VAL A 270 4.27 -23.28 -11.13
CA VAL A 270 3.08 -23.23 -10.24
C VAL A 270 2.72 -24.62 -9.74
N THR A 271 1.85 -24.67 -8.73
CA THR A 271 1.31 -25.95 -8.27
C THR A 271 0.28 -26.45 -9.28
N ALA A 272 0.23 -27.77 -9.53
CA ALA A 272 -0.77 -28.35 -10.41
C ALA A 272 -2.23 -27.96 -10.04
N ASN A 273 -2.49 -27.68 -8.76
CA ASN A 273 -3.80 -27.21 -8.32
C ASN A 273 -4.14 -25.80 -8.81
N ALA A 274 -3.17 -24.94 -9.07
CA ALA A 274 -3.45 -23.62 -9.63
C ALA A 274 -4.07 -23.74 -11.02
N GLU A 275 -3.46 -24.54 -11.89
CA GLU A 275 -3.97 -24.81 -13.25
C GLU A 275 -5.24 -25.65 -13.23
N LEU A 276 -5.29 -26.71 -12.39
CA LEU A 276 -6.42 -27.64 -12.33
C LEU A 276 -7.72 -26.96 -11.89
N TYR A 277 -7.64 -26.01 -10.94
CA TYR A 277 -8.78 -25.25 -10.44
C TYR A 277 -8.87 -23.86 -11.08
N ASP A 278 -7.98 -23.54 -12.01
CA ASP A 278 -7.93 -22.27 -12.71
C ASP A 278 -8.05 -21.11 -11.72
N THR A 279 -7.08 -21.07 -10.77
CA THR A 279 -7.10 -20.08 -9.67
C THR A 279 -6.95 -18.68 -10.22
N ARG A 280 -7.95 -17.84 -9.96
CA ARG A 280 -8.03 -16.48 -10.51
C ARG A 280 -8.92 -15.59 -9.68
N LYS A 281 -8.85 -14.31 -9.93
CA LYS A 281 -9.66 -13.30 -9.25
C LYS A 281 -10.11 -12.22 -10.21
N SER A 282 -11.39 -11.90 -10.16
CA SER A 282 -11.98 -10.74 -10.83
C SER A 282 -12.36 -9.69 -9.81
N ILE A 283 -12.11 -8.42 -10.13
CA ILE A 283 -12.39 -7.25 -9.29
C ILE A 283 -13.03 -6.19 -10.18
N ASP A 284 -14.17 -5.66 -9.75
CA ASP A 284 -14.74 -4.40 -10.21
C ASP A 284 -14.85 -3.45 -9.01
N HIS A 285 -14.27 -2.26 -9.10
CA HIS A 285 -14.28 -1.27 -8.04
C HIS A 285 -14.55 0.11 -8.63
N GLN A 286 -15.51 0.81 -8.04
CA GLN A 286 -15.89 2.17 -8.43
C GLN A 286 -16.17 2.98 -7.17
N GLN A 287 -15.68 4.22 -7.16
CA GLN A 287 -15.97 5.15 -6.07
C GLN A 287 -16.11 6.57 -6.57
N ALA A 288 -16.94 7.33 -5.87
CA ALA A 288 -17.08 8.76 -6.03
C ALA A 288 -16.94 9.44 -4.68
N GLY A 289 -16.30 10.61 -4.68
CA GLY A 289 -16.08 11.39 -3.47
C GLY A 289 -16.14 12.88 -3.71
N MET A 290 -16.24 13.59 -2.60
CA MET A 290 -16.30 15.04 -2.54
C MET A 290 -15.44 15.54 -1.38
N ASN A 291 -14.57 16.51 -1.65
CA ASN A 291 -13.85 17.28 -0.65
C ASN A 291 -14.33 18.73 -0.70
N TYR A 292 -14.90 19.20 0.39
CA TYR A 292 -15.35 20.59 0.55
C TYR A 292 -14.59 21.24 1.68
N GLU A 293 -14.03 22.41 1.42
CA GLU A 293 -13.36 23.25 2.40
C GLU A 293 -13.95 24.65 2.40
N ARG A 294 -14.24 25.18 3.59
CA ARG A 294 -14.76 26.53 3.77
C ARG A 294 -14.03 27.27 4.87
N TYR A 295 -13.62 28.47 4.56
CA TYR A 295 -12.93 29.38 5.49
C TYR A 295 -13.94 30.30 6.19
N PHE A 296 -13.85 30.38 7.50
CA PHE A 296 -14.64 31.28 8.37
C PHE A 296 -13.68 32.18 9.13
N GLY A 297 -13.17 33.22 8.47
CA GLY A 297 -12.04 33.99 8.99
C GLY A 297 -10.78 33.13 9.11
N GLU A 298 -10.29 32.91 10.31
CA GLU A 298 -9.13 32.03 10.56
C GLU A 298 -9.52 30.54 10.68
N ALA A 299 -10.78 30.24 10.98
CA ALA A 299 -11.23 28.86 11.13
C ALA A 299 -11.55 28.20 9.79
N THR A 300 -11.39 26.89 9.72
CA THR A 300 -11.66 26.10 8.50
C THR A 300 -12.57 24.90 8.82
N LEU A 301 -13.65 24.78 8.05
CA LEU A 301 -14.45 23.57 8.00
C LEU A 301 -14.00 22.72 6.81
N GLN A 302 -13.65 21.46 7.08
CA GLN A 302 -13.36 20.47 6.05
C GLN A 302 -14.41 19.35 6.10
N VAL A 303 -14.98 19.00 4.96
CA VAL A 303 -15.95 17.92 4.80
C VAL A 303 -15.46 17.02 3.66
N ASN A 304 -15.28 15.75 3.97
CA ASN A 304 -15.10 14.71 2.98
C ASN A 304 -16.31 13.78 3.01
N ALA A 305 -16.83 13.39 1.86
CA ALA A 305 -17.89 12.39 1.75
C ALA A 305 -17.63 11.51 0.54
N TYR A 306 -17.93 10.22 0.67
CA TYR A 306 -17.73 9.27 -0.41
C TYR A 306 -18.73 8.12 -0.38
N VAL A 307 -18.90 7.52 -1.55
CA VAL A 307 -19.62 6.26 -1.75
C VAL A 307 -18.86 5.41 -2.76
N GLY A 308 -18.90 4.11 -2.59
CA GLY A 308 -18.29 3.22 -3.56
C GLY A 308 -18.90 1.82 -3.54
N LYS A 309 -18.58 1.08 -4.60
CA LYS A 309 -18.95 -0.32 -4.79
C LYS A 309 -17.73 -1.13 -5.16
N ARG A 310 -17.71 -2.39 -4.72
CA ARG A 310 -16.67 -3.33 -5.11
C ARG A 310 -17.23 -4.73 -5.21
N SER A 311 -17.10 -5.35 -6.37
CA SER A 311 -17.42 -6.75 -6.60
C SER A 311 -16.13 -7.57 -6.70
N VAL A 312 -16.11 -8.74 -6.10
CA VAL A 312 -14.98 -9.67 -6.15
C VAL A 312 -15.49 -11.09 -6.36
N VAL A 313 -14.95 -11.76 -7.37
CA VAL A 313 -15.11 -13.21 -7.56
C VAL A 313 -13.72 -13.84 -7.57
N GLN A 314 -13.47 -14.81 -6.66
CA GLN A 314 -12.17 -15.47 -6.56
C GLN A 314 -12.34 -16.98 -6.53
N TYR A 315 -11.64 -17.68 -7.43
CA TYR A 315 -11.55 -19.13 -7.48
C TYR A 315 -10.29 -19.60 -6.75
N LEU A 316 -10.47 -20.47 -5.76
CA LEU A 316 -9.42 -20.98 -4.90
C LEU A 316 -9.06 -22.43 -5.25
N SER A 317 -7.83 -22.84 -4.97
CA SER A 317 -7.33 -24.20 -5.15
C SER A 317 -7.79 -25.17 -4.06
N ILE A 318 -9.08 -25.11 -3.64
CA ILE A 318 -9.61 -25.98 -2.60
C ILE A 318 -9.93 -27.36 -3.20
N PRO A 319 -9.32 -28.46 -2.71
CA PRO A 319 -9.55 -29.79 -3.25
C PRO A 319 -11.03 -30.21 -3.16
N ARG A 320 -11.55 -30.88 -4.20
CA ARG A 320 -12.95 -31.31 -4.33
C ARG A 320 -13.48 -31.96 -3.05
N GLY A 321 -12.70 -32.86 -2.41
CA GLY A 321 -13.10 -33.54 -1.18
C GLY A 321 -13.35 -32.60 0.00
N VAL A 322 -12.69 -31.46 0.04
CA VAL A 322 -12.89 -30.39 1.05
C VAL A 322 -14.05 -29.48 0.65
N ALA A 323 -14.09 -29.04 -0.60
CA ALA A 323 -15.12 -28.13 -1.13
C ALA A 323 -16.51 -28.76 -1.19
N SER A 324 -16.61 -30.13 -1.23
CA SER A 324 -17.87 -30.90 -1.17
C SER A 324 -18.49 -30.88 0.23
N ASN A 325 -17.75 -30.58 1.28
CA ASN A 325 -18.27 -30.62 2.63
C ASN A 325 -19.27 -29.45 2.84
N SER A 326 -20.53 -29.80 3.11
CA SER A 326 -21.62 -28.83 3.31
C SER A 326 -21.44 -27.92 4.52
N GLN A 327 -20.53 -28.26 5.44
CA GLN A 327 -20.17 -27.44 6.61
C GLN A 327 -19.09 -26.39 6.28
N ARG A 328 -18.67 -26.29 5.01
CA ARG A 328 -17.58 -25.43 4.55
C ARG A 328 -18.07 -24.39 3.56
N GLY A 329 -17.48 -23.21 3.58
CA GLY A 329 -17.80 -22.08 2.68
C GLY A 329 -17.43 -22.28 1.21
N GLY A 330 -16.98 -23.49 0.82
CA GLY A 330 -16.66 -23.81 -0.57
C GLY A 330 -15.26 -23.37 -1.02
N GLY A 331 -15.07 -23.28 -2.33
CA GLY A 331 -13.81 -22.93 -2.98
C GLY A 331 -13.90 -21.72 -3.94
N VAL A 332 -15.07 -21.08 -4.04
CA VAL A 332 -15.27 -19.79 -4.73
C VAL A 332 -15.78 -18.78 -3.73
N VAL A 333 -15.12 -17.64 -3.66
CA VAL A 333 -15.57 -16.47 -2.89
C VAL A 333 -16.19 -15.48 -3.87
N ASP A 334 -17.38 -15.00 -3.56
CA ASP A 334 -18.15 -14.08 -4.38
C ASP A 334 -18.82 -13.06 -3.47
N PHE A 335 -18.47 -11.77 -3.58
CA PHE A 335 -19.13 -10.75 -2.79
C PHE A 335 -19.27 -9.42 -3.53
N ASP A 336 -20.35 -8.72 -3.20
CA ASP A 336 -20.60 -7.34 -3.57
C ASP A 336 -20.55 -6.48 -2.31
N ARG A 337 -19.70 -5.45 -2.33
CA ARG A 337 -19.49 -4.51 -1.24
C ARG A 337 -20.01 -3.13 -1.59
N ASP A 338 -20.82 -2.56 -0.70
CA ASP A 338 -21.11 -1.13 -0.65
C ASP A 338 -20.31 -0.48 0.49
N PHE A 339 -19.69 0.70 0.24
CA PHE A 339 -18.89 1.38 1.26
C PHE A 339 -19.09 2.90 1.23
N PRO A 340 -20.12 3.42 1.94
CA PRO A 340 -20.28 4.84 2.18
C PRO A 340 -19.47 5.32 3.38
N GLY A 341 -19.09 6.60 3.39
CA GLY A 341 -18.45 7.22 4.54
C GLY A 341 -18.19 8.70 4.38
N GLY A 342 -17.54 9.28 5.38
CA GLY A 342 -17.15 10.68 5.35
C GLY A 342 -16.54 11.17 6.66
N THR A 343 -15.96 12.36 6.57
CA THR A 343 -15.30 13.07 7.66
C THR A 343 -15.84 14.49 7.72
N VAL A 344 -16.12 14.98 8.92
CA VAL A 344 -16.32 16.40 9.20
C VAL A 344 -15.25 16.86 10.18
N ARG A 345 -14.56 17.96 9.85
CA ARG A 345 -13.46 18.47 10.65
C ARG A 345 -13.55 19.98 10.76
N TRP A 346 -13.38 20.49 11.97
CA TRP A 346 -13.24 21.91 12.27
C TRP A 346 -11.84 22.20 12.76
N LEU A 347 -11.14 23.11 12.11
CA LEU A 347 -9.82 23.59 12.46
C LEU A 347 -9.94 25.03 12.99
N GLN A 348 -9.43 25.27 14.18
CA GLN A 348 -9.52 26.55 14.87
C GLN A 348 -8.14 27.03 15.31
N PRO A 349 -7.50 27.98 14.61
CA PRO A 349 -6.41 28.75 15.16
C PRO A 349 -6.89 29.55 16.39
N VAL A 350 -6.05 29.64 17.41
CA VAL A 350 -6.35 30.35 18.66
C VAL A 350 -5.40 31.55 18.76
N SER A 351 -5.78 32.65 18.17
CA SER A 351 -4.95 33.85 18.03
C SER A 351 -4.61 34.55 19.36
N GLN A 352 -5.36 34.26 20.45
CA GLN A 352 -5.08 34.82 21.78
C GLN A 352 -4.02 34.03 22.56
N ALA A 353 -3.64 32.83 22.11
CA ALA A 353 -2.56 32.05 22.72
C ALA A 353 -1.18 32.63 22.32
N PRO A 354 -0.17 32.56 23.19
CA PRO A 354 1.18 32.85 22.77
C PRO A 354 1.66 31.81 21.75
N GLY A 355 2.33 32.24 20.67
CA GLY A 355 2.74 31.36 19.58
C GLY A 355 1.55 30.95 18.68
N GLU A 356 1.69 29.83 18.00
CA GLU A 356 0.70 29.32 17.05
C GLU A 356 -0.01 28.08 17.65
N LEU A 357 -1.18 28.28 18.21
CA LEU A 357 -2.02 27.21 18.74
C LEU A 357 -3.15 26.90 17.76
N ASN A 358 -3.22 25.65 17.31
CA ASN A 358 -4.28 25.14 16.43
C ASN A 358 -5.04 24.01 17.14
N LEU A 359 -6.35 24.10 17.17
CA LEU A 359 -7.25 23.06 17.69
C LEU A 359 -8.00 22.42 16.52
N THR A 360 -8.10 21.09 16.52
CA THR A 360 -8.85 20.34 15.51
C THR A 360 -9.85 19.43 16.21
N VAL A 361 -11.12 19.53 15.85
CA VAL A 361 -12.19 18.61 16.27
C VAL A 361 -12.72 17.93 15.04
N GLY A 362 -12.86 16.62 15.07
CA GLY A 362 -13.34 15.87 13.91
C GLY A 362 -14.20 14.66 14.29
N LEU A 363 -14.94 14.20 13.30
CA LEU A 363 -15.76 13.01 13.36
C LEU A 363 -15.62 12.26 12.03
N ASP A 364 -15.18 11.01 12.11
CA ASP A 364 -15.11 10.10 10.96
C ASP A 364 -16.21 9.04 11.07
N TYR A 365 -16.87 8.77 9.96
CA TYR A 365 -17.81 7.67 9.78
C TYR A 365 -17.44 6.87 8.55
N ASP A 366 -17.21 5.57 8.72
CA ASP A 366 -16.92 4.62 7.64
C ASP A 366 -17.80 3.38 7.80
N GLN A 367 -18.35 2.88 6.70
CA GLN A 367 -19.09 1.61 6.68
C GLN A 367 -18.65 0.76 5.48
N SER A 368 -18.60 -0.55 5.66
CA SER A 368 -18.59 -1.53 4.56
C SER A 368 -19.68 -2.56 4.82
N ARG A 369 -20.41 -2.93 3.77
CA ARG A 369 -21.45 -3.95 3.78
C ARG A 369 -21.25 -4.89 2.60
N ASP A 370 -20.92 -6.13 2.90
CA ASP A 370 -20.66 -7.19 1.93
C ASP A 370 -21.85 -8.15 1.86
N ASP A 371 -22.46 -8.29 0.69
CA ASP A 371 -23.34 -9.41 0.35
C ASP A 371 -22.45 -10.54 -0.16
N ARG A 372 -22.16 -11.51 0.70
CA ARG A 372 -21.10 -12.49 0.48
C ARG A 372 -21.65 -13.88 0.29
N ARG A 373 -21.24 -14.54 -0.80
CA ARG A 373 -21.56 -15.92 -1.13
C ARG A 373 -20.30 -16.76 -1.28
N GLY A 374 -20.44 -18.04 -0.95
CA GLY A 374 -19.41 -19.04 -1.18
C GLY A 374 -19.98 -20.21 -1.97
N TYR A 375 -19.21 -20.73 -2.93
CA TYR A 375 -19.65 -21.84 -3.76
C TYR A 375 -18.58 -22.93 -3.83
N GLN A 376 -18.98 -24.14 -4.22
CA GLN A 376 -18.02 -25.14 -4.69
C GLN A 376 -17.25 -24.58 -5.89
N ASN A 377 -15.96 -24.93 -6.01
CA ASN A 377 -15.13 -24.61 -7.17
C ASN A 377 -15.16 -25.70 -8.25
N PHE A 378 -16.25 -26.44 -8.35
CA PHE A 378 -16.49 -27.46 -9.36
C PHE A 378 -18.00 -27.67 -9.58
N ASN A 379 -18.35 -28.18 -10.78
CA ASN A 379 -19.70 -28.63 -11.11
C ASN A 379 -19.62 -29.97 -11.84
N GLY A 380 -20.19 -31.03 -11.24
CA GLY A 380 -19.96 -32.38 -11.70
C GLY A 380 -18.48 -32.73 -11.71
N ASP A 381 -17.92 -33.08 -12.87
CA ASP A 381 -16.48 -33.37 -13.04
C ASP A 381 -15.66 -32.19 -13.52
N GLN A 382 -16.28 -31.06 -13.83
CA GLN A 382 -15.60 -29.86 -14.25
C GLN A 382 -15.09 -29.08 -13.03
N LEU A 383 -13.78 -28.88 -12.95
CA LEU A 383 -13.11 -28.09 -11.92
C LEU A 383 -12.93 -26.63 -12.38
N GLY A 384 -12.66 -25.71 -11.45
CA GLY A 384 -12.44 -24.30 -11.74
C GLY A 384 -13.68 -23.52 -12.15
N VAL A 385 -14.87 -24.04 -11.86
CA VAL A 385 -16.17 -23.42 -12.17
C VAL A 385 -17.01 -23.26 -10.91
N LYS A 386 -17.93 -22.29 -10.92
CA LYS A 386 -18.87 -22.05 -9.82
C LYS A 386 -19.90 -23.17 -9.76
N GLY A 387 -19.92 -23.91 -8.63
CA GLY A 387 -20.82 -25.01 -8.35
C GLY A 387 -21.95 -24.64 -7.38
N GLU A 388 -22.27 -25.56 -6.46
CA GLU A 388 -23.35 -25.37 -5.49
C GLU A 388 -23.01 -24.32 -4.44
N LEU A 389 -24.03 -23.58 -3.97
CA LEU A 389 -23.94 -22.64 -2.88
C LEU A 389 -23.52 -23.32 -1.57
N ARG A 390 -22.60 -22.70 -0.82
CA ARG A 390 -22.05 -23.19 0.45
C ARG A 390 -22.03 -22.13 1.56
N ARG A 391 -22.18 -20.88 1.21
CA ARG A 391 -22.24 -19.73 2.12
C ARG A 391 -23.13 -18.66 1.51
N ASP A 392 -23.94 -17.99 2.32
CA ASP A 392 -24.73 -16.81 1.99
C ASP A 392 -24.89 -16.00 3.25
N GLU A 393 -24.29 -14.80 3.29
CA GLU A 393 -24.28 -13.95 4.47
C GLU A 393 -24.16 -12.47 4.10
N VAL A 394 -24.55 -11.62 5.01
CA VAL A 394 -24.26 -10.17 4.93
C VAL A 394 -23.33 -9.79 6.06
N ASP A 395 -22.15 -9.35 5.70
CA ASP A 395 -21.13 -8.88 6.62
C ASP A 395 -21.10 -7.37 6.66
N THR A 396 -21.27 -6.75 7.83
CA THR A 396 -21.23 -5.29 7.98
C THR A 396 -20.18 -4.89 9.00
N ALA A 397 -19.30 -3.97 8.63
CA ALA A 397 -18.39 -3.28 9.53
C ALA A 397 -18.69 -1.79 9.51
N THR A 398 -18.88 -1.19 10.70
CA THR A 398 -19.17 0.24 10.84
C THR A 398 -18.26 0.86 11.88
N SER A 399 -17.60 1.97 11.56
CA SER A 399 -16.87 2.78 12.52
C SER A 399 -17.48 4.17 12.69
N LEU A 400 -17.39 4.68 13.92
CA LEU A 400 -17.77 6.05 14.26
C LEU A 400 -16.77 6.57 15.30
N ASP A 401 -15.99 7.55 14.90
CA ASP A 401 -14.76 7.92 15.57
C ASP A 401 -14.63 9.44 15.75
N PRO A 402 -15.13 10.04 16.85
CA PRO A 402 -14.81 11.41 17.22
C PRO A 402 -13.36 11.54 17.69
N TYR A 403 -12.72 12.67 17.37
CA TYR A 403 -11.37 12.98 17.83
C TYR A 403 -11.15 14.47 18.09
N LEU A 404 -10.14 14.75 18.91
CA LEU A 404 -9.65 16.07 19.25
C LEU A 404 -8.13 16.07 19.13
N GLN A 405 -7.56 17.11 18.54
CA GLN A 405 -6.12 17.34 18.45
C GLN A 405 -5.80 18.79 18.73
N ALA A 406 -4.67 19.03 19.39
CA ALA A 406 -4.06 20.34 19.56
C ALA A 406 -2.63 20.30 19.06
N SER A 407 -2.23 21.31 18.28
CA SER A 407 -0.85 21.55 17.84
C SER A 407 -0.46 22.97 18.28
N TRP A 408 0.66 23.08 18.99
CA TRP A 408 1.10 24.34 19.54
C TRP A 408 2.59 24.57 19.31
N ALA A 409 2.92 25.55 18.48
CA ALA A 409 4.29 26.04 18.25
C ALA A 409 4.49 27.32 19.06
N ILE A 410 5.48 27.30 19.97
CA ILE A 410 5.85 28.42 20.83
C ILE A 410 7.37 28.46 20.99
N ASP A 411 7.98 29.56 20.59
CA ASP A 411 9.42 29.74 20.56
C ASP A 411 10.13 28.60 19.83
N ALA A 412 11.00 27.87 20.51
CA ALA A 412 11.70 26.69 19.97
C ALA A 412 10.95 25.36 20.17
N TRP A 413 9.74 25.38 20.74
CA TRP A 413 8.98 24.18 21.04
C TRP A 413 7.80 23.98 20.10
N THR A 414 7.62 22.75 19.65
CA THR A 414 6.39 22.30 18.98
C THR A 414 5.81 21.14 19.79
N LEU A 415 4.57 21.28 20.21
CA LEU A 415 3.83 20.27 20.95
C LEU A 415 2.63 19.82 20.15
N GLN A 416 2.33 18.53 20.15
CA GLN A 416 1.09 18.00 19.61
C GLN A 416 0.51 16.97 20.57
N ALA A 417 -0.79 17.09 20.83
CA ALA A 417 -1.53 16.14 21.62
C ALA A 417 -2.85 15.80 20.93
N GLY A 418 -3.24 14.54 20.94
CA GLY A 418 -4.49 14.10 20.32
C GLY A 418 -5.11 12.94 21.08
N VAL A 419 -6.42 12.81 20.95
CA VAL A 419 -7.18 11.65 21.41
C VAL A 419 -8.30 11.35 20.44
N ARG A 420 -8.43 10.07 20.09
CA ARG A 420 -9.55 9.54 19.30
C ARG A 420 -10.31 8.50 20.12
N HIS A 421 -11.63 8.55 20.06
CA HIS A 421 -12.51 7.51 20.57
C HIS A 421 -13.05 6.71 19.40
N SER A 422 -12.58 5.49 19.22
CA SER A 422 -13.02 4.64 18.12
C SER A 422 -14.09 3.66 18.59
N THR A 423 -15.18 3.58 17.85
CA THR A 423 -16.22 2.55 18.01
C THR A 423 -16.35 1.78 16.71
N MET A 424 -15.98 0.51 16.74
CA MET A 424 -16.12 -0.44 15.64
C MET A 424 -17.21 -1.45 15.97
N LYS A 425 -18.21 -1.58 15.09
CA LYS A 425 -19.24 -2.61 15.14
C LYS A 425 -19.11 -3.53 13.95
N MET A 426 -19.06 -4.83 14.18
CA MET A 426 -19.07 -5.89 13.18
C MET A 426 -20.31 -6.74 13.37
N GLU A 427 -21.00 -7.04 12.29
CA GLU A 427 -22.24 -7.81 12.25
C GLU A 427 -22.17 -8.81 11.11
N VAL A 428 -22.69 -10.00 11.34
CA VAL A 428 -22.87 -11.05 10.35
C VAL A 428 -24.33 -11.49 10.42
N ASP A 429 -24.99 -11.50 9.29
CA ASP A 429 -26.36 -12.02 9.09
C ASP A 429 -26.26 -13.24 8.16
N ASP A 430 -26.21 -14.43 8.76
CA ASP A 430 -26.09 -15.70 8.06
C ASP A 430 -27.44 -16.12 7.45
N ARG A 431 -27.46 -16.32 6.15
CA ARG A 431 -28.63 -16.72 5.37
C ARG A 431 -28.55 -18.19 4.90
N TYR A 432 -27.38 -18.82 5.01
CA TYR A 432 -27.16 -20.21 4.66
C TYR A 432 -27.39 -21.12 5.87
N LEU A 433 -28.64 -21.23 6.31
CA LEU A 433 -29.02 -21.88 7.55
C LEU A 433 -28.94 -23.43 7.53
N SER A 434 -28.60 -24.03 6.41
CA SER A 434 -28.54 -25.54 6.29
C SER A 434 -27.37 -26.14 7.08
N ASN A 435 -26.35 -25.38 7.45
CA ASN A 435 -25.22 -25.82 8.27
C ASN A 435 -25.23 -25.21 9.69
N GLY A 436 -26.31 -24.53 10.07
CA GLY A 436 -26.49 -23.82 11.34
C GLY A 436 -26.65 -22.31 11.11
N ASP A 437 -26.89 -21.57 12.18
CA ASP A 437 -26.95 -20.11 12.16
C ASP A 437 -25.68 -19.54 12.80
N ALA A 438 -24.84 -18.89 12.00
CA ALA A 438 -23.60 -18.23 12.43
C ALA A 438 -23.77 -16.71 12.60
N SER A 439 -25.01 -16.19 12.58
CA SER A 439 -25.30 -14.77 12.80
C SER A 439 -24.81 -14.27 14.14
N GLY A 440 -24.37 -13.01 14.18
CA GLY A 440 -23.94 -12.39 15.42
C GLY A 440 -23.36 -11.02 15.22
N SER A 441 -22.97 -10.40 16.33
CA SER A 441 -22.32 -9.10 16.28
C SER A 441 -21.28 -8.92 17.39
N ARG A 442 -20.28 -8.08 17.10
CA ARG A 442 -19.28 -7.67 18.07
C ARG A 442 -19.03 -6.18 17.99
N ARG A 443 -18.88 -5.52 19.13
CA ARG A 443 -18.52 -4.12 19.23
C ARG A 443 -17.23 -3.94 20.01
N TYR A 444 -16.30 -3.19 19.42
CA TYR A 444 -15.04 -2.80 20.04
C TYR A 444 -15.05 -1.28 20.29
N ARG A 445 -14.47 -0.86 21.41
CA ARG A 445 -14.30 0.55 21.76
C ARG A 445 -12.91 0.76 22.31
N LYS A 446 -12.19 1.78 21.81
CA LYS A 446 -10.84 2.12 22.24
C LYS A 446 -10.62 3.62 22.21
N ASN A 447 -9.85 4.10 23.19
CA ASN A 447 -9.30 5.45 23.19
C ASN A 447 -7.82 5.36 22.82
N THR A 448 -7.41 6.16 21.85
CA THR A 448 -6.03 6.23 21.36
C THR A 448 -5.46 7.63 21.60
N PRO A 449 -4.90 7.91 22.80
CA PRO A 449 -4.17 9.14 23.06
C PRO A 449 -2.81 9.10 22.37
N SER A 450 -2.36 10.25 21.86
CA SER A 450 -1.00 10.49 21.36
C SER A 450 -0.49 11.82 21.89
N PHE A 451 0.82 11.89 22.11
CA PHE A 451 1.53 13.10 22.52
C PHE A 451 2.89 13.13 21.86
N SER A 452 3.27 14.29 21.36
CA SER A 452 4.57 14.53 20.74
C SER A 452 5.10 15.90 21.16
N VAL A 453 6.40 15.99 21.35
CA VAL A 453 7.11 17.24 21.67
C VAL A 453 8.38 17.31 20.86
N MET A 454 8.68 18.46 20.27
CA MET A 454 9.91 18.76 19.55
C MET A 454 10.54 20.03 20.09
N TYR A 455 11.85 20.04 20.07
CA TYR A 455 12.66 21.23 20.38
C TYR A 455 13.62 21.53 19.22
N ALA A 456 13.58 22.74 18.75
CA ALA A 456 14.50 23.27 17.74
C ALA A 456 15.80 23.75 18.44
N PHE A 457 16.84 22.92 18.42
CA PHE A 457 18.16 23.28 18.96
C PHE A 457 18.81 24.42 18.14
N THR A 458 18.62 24.35 16.84
CA THR A 458 18.95 25.34 15.84
C THR A 458 17.90 25.36 14.75
N PRO A 459 17.84 26.33 13.83
CA PRO A 459 16.94 26.27 12.67
C PRO A 459 17.11 25.01 11.79
N ASP A 460 18.29 24.39 11.86
CA ASP A 460 18.64 23.22 11.03
C ASP A 460 18.77 21.90 11.83
N LEU A 461 18.46 21.89 13.14
CA LEU A 461 18.53 20.69 13.98
C LEU A 461 17.40 20.67 14.99
N HIS A 462 16.48 19.73 14.82
CA HIS A 462 15.35 19.50 15.69
C HIS A 462 15.41 18.10 16.31
N GLY A 463 15.01 17.97 17.58
CA GLY A 463 14.88 16.70 18.25
C GLY A 463 13.48 16.54 18.81
N TYR A 464 12.90 15.34 18.72
CA TYR A 464 11.55 15.09 19.20
C TYR A 464 11.40 13.79 19.98
N LEU A 465 10.36 13.77 20.83
CA LEU A 465 9.86 12.60 21.52
C LEU A 465 8.37 12.45 21.23
N SER A 466 7.93 11.22 21.01
CA SER A 466 6.53 10.92 20.74
C SER A 466 6.11 9.65 21.47
N ALA A 467 4.88 9.63 22.00
CA ALA A 467 4.29 8.49 22.68
C ALA A 467 2.80 8.37 22.33
N GLY A 468 2.29 7.15 22.21
CA GLY A 468 0.88 6.93 21.90
C GLY A 468 0.42 5.50 22.16
N LYS A 469 -0.90 5.34 22.16
CA LYS A 469 -1.56 4.02 22.19
C LYS A 469 -2.28 3.78 20.89
N GLY A 470 -2.02 2.65 20.26
CA GLY A 470 -2.70 2.19 19.06
C GLY A 470 -3.52 0.93 19.31
N PHE A 471 -4.35 0.58 18.37
CA PHE A 471 -5.05 -0.69 18.36
C PHE A 471 -5.33 -1.16 16.92
N GLU A 472 -5.60 -2.45 16.78
CA GLU A 472 -6.07 -3.07 15.57
C GLU A 472 -7.23 -4.01 15.90
N THR A 473 -8.41 -3.79 15.32
CA THR A 473 -9.52 -4.73 15.43
C THR A 473 -9.21 -5.97 14.60
N PRO A 474 -9.76 -7.16 14.94
CA PRO A 474 -9.82 -8.24 13.99
C PRO A 474 -10.52 -7.79 12.71
N THR A 475 -10.11 -8.30 11.56
CA THR A 475 -10.87 -8.12 10.31
C THR A 475 -12.00 -9.14 10.21
N GLN A 476 -13.01 -8.86 9.37
CA GLN A 476 -14.06 -9.84 9.07
C GLN A 476 -13.45 -11.15 8.53
N ALA A 477 -12.42 -11.05 7.69
CA ALA A 477 -11.70 -12.22 7.18
C ALA A 477 -11.01 -13.03 8.29
N GLU A 478 -10.44 -12.39 9.31
CA GLU A 478 -9.83 -13.07 10.46
C GLU A 478 -10.87 -13.68 11.39
N MET A 479 -12.05 -13.09 11.46
CA MET A 479 -13.19 -13.61 12.25
C MET A 479 -13.97 -14.71 11.52
N ALA A 480 -13.81 -14.89 10.22
CA ALA A 480 -14.64 -15.76 9.38
C ALA A 480 -14.63 -17.24 9.81
N TYR A 481 -13.60 -17.65 10.58
CA TYR A 481 -13.45 -19.05 11.02
C TYR A 481 -12.99 -19.11 12.47
N ALA A 482 -13.85 -19.59 13.37
CA ALA A 482 -13.42 -19.92 14.71
C ALA A 482 -12.50 -21.17 14.71
N PRO A 483 -11.56 -21.30 15.66
CA PRO A 483 -10.75 -22.50 15.84
C PRO A 483 -11.60 -23.63 16.42
N VAL A 484 -12.31 -24.37 15.57
CA VAL A 484 -13.22 -25.47 15.94
C VAL A 484 -12.70 -26.80 15.40
N ALA A 485 -13.25 -27.90 15.89
CA ALA A 485 -12.91 -29.25 15.40
C ALA A 485 -13.08 -29.39 13.87
N ALA A 486 -12.31 -30.27 13.26
CA ALA A 486 -12.22 -30.42 11.80
C ALA A 486 -13.58 -30.64 11.10
N ASN A 487 -14.57 -31.22 11.77
CA ASN A 487 -15.90 -31.53 11.25
C ASN A 487 -17.00 -30.57 11.74
N ALA A 488 -16.65 -29.53 12.51
CA ALA A 488 -17.62 -28.54 12.95
C ALA A 488 -17.96 -27.54 11.84
N PRO A 489 -19.16 -26.93 11.85
CA PRO A 489 -19.54 -25.87 10.93
C PRO A 489 -18.58 -24.69 10.97
N ASP A 490 -18.49 -23.94 9.86
CA ASP A 490 -17.83 -22.65 9.84
C ASP A 490 -18.67 -21.67 10.66
N VAL A 491 -18.11 -21.17 11.74
CA VAL A 491 -18.73 -20.16 12.57
C VAL A 491 -17.76 -18.98 12.78
N PHE A 492 -18.31 -17.80 12.93
CA PHE A 492 -17.51 -16.59 13.18
C PHE A 492 -16.84 -16.62 14.55
N ASN A 493 -15.61 -16.15 14.60
CA ASN A 493 -14.83 -16.03 15.84
C ASN A 493 -15.08 -14.68 16.54
N PHE A 494 -16.25 -14.48 17.11
CA PHE A 494 -16.57 -13.29 17.89
C PHE A 494 -15.77 -13.16 19.20
N GLY A 495 -14.98 -14.18 19.56
CA GLY A 495 -14.10 -14.17 20.74
C GLY A 495 -12.79 -13.40 20.54
N LEU A 496 -12.40 -13.09 19.29
CA LEU A 496 -11.19 -12.33 19.02
C LEU A 496 -11.25 -10.93 19.64
N LYS A 497 -10.14 -10.54 20.25
CA LYS A 497 -9.94 -9.23 20.87
C LYS A 497 -9.11 -8.33 19.93
N PRO A 498 -9.28 -7.00 20.00
CA PRO A 498 -8.36 -6.08 19.34
C PRO A 498 -6.96 -6.21 19.94
N ALA A 499 -5.95 -6.28 19.08
CA ALA A 499 -4.57 -6.08 19.50
C ALA A 499 -4.40 -4.61 19.95
N THR A 500 -3.68 -4.38 21.05
CA THR A 500 -3.44 -3.03 21.58
C THR A 500 -1.95 -2.78 21.74
N SER A 501 -1.49 -1.58 21.37
CA SER A 501 -0.08 -1.25 21.43
C SER A 501 0.21 0.00 22.25
N SER A 502 1.40 0.01 22.88
CA SER A 502 2.03 1.21 23.43
C SER A 502 3.29 1.48 22.62
N GLN A 503 3.36 2.68 22.08
CA GLN A 503 4.40 3.10 21.13
C GLN A 503 5.17 4.29 21.71
N TYR A 504 6.50 4.24 21.58
CA TYR A 504 7.42 5.30 22.00
C TYR A 504 8.46 5.51 20.89
N GLU A 505 8.77 6.76 20.62
CA GLU A 505 9.71 7.16 19.59
C GLU A 505 10.52 8.37 20.04
N ALA A 506 11.81 8.37 19.72
CA ALA A 506 12.68 9.55 19.80
C ALA A 506 13.38 9.72 18.45
N GLY A 507 13.41 10.95 17.94
CA GLY A 507 14.00 11.22 16.65
C GLY A 507 14.73 12.56 16.57
N LEU A 508 15.53 12.65 15.51
CA LEU A 508 16.29 13.85 15.12
C LEU A 508 15.98 14.16 13.66
N LYS A 509 15.80 15.42 13.37
CA LYS A 509 15.68 15.98 12.02
C LYS A 509 16.76 17.01 11.82
N ALA A 510 17.53 16.90 10.75
CA ALA A 510 18.63 17.80 10.46
C ALA A 510 18.63 18.23 8.99
N ARG A 511 18.97 19.50 8.75
CA ARG A 511 19.35 20.05 7.45
C ARG A 511 20.84 20.28 7.45
N LEU A 512 21.55 19.57 6.59
CA LEU A 512 23.00 19.65 6.48
C LEU A 512 23.37 20.35 5.17
N TRP A 513 24.33 21.28 5.24
CA TRP A 513 24.87 22.03 4.09
C TRP A 513 23.80 22.73 3.21
N GLY A 514 22.57 22.93 3.74
CA GLY A 514 21.48 23.59 3.04
C GLY A 514 20.76 22.75 1.96
N ASN A 515 21.27 21.56 1.62
CA ASN A 515 20.79 20.73 0.51
C ASN A 515 20.60 19.25 0.88
N THR A 516 20.80 18.88 2.14
CA THR A 516 20.66 17.50 2.61
C THR A 516 19.75 17.46 3.82
N ARG A 517 18.68 16.70 3.74
CA ARG A 517 17.79 16.38 4.86
C ARG A 517 18.12 15.01 5.42
N VAL A 518 18.20 14.93 6.75
CA VAL A 518 18.42 13.69 7.49
C VAL A 518 17.35 13.54 8.55
N ASN A 519 16.66 12.41 8.54
CA ASN A 519 15.71 12.03 9.57
C ASN A 519 16.20 10.72 10.20
N ALA A 520 16.37 10.70 11.53
CA ALA A 520 16.73 9.50 12.26
C ALA A 520 15.77 9.28 13.42
N ALA A 521 15.34 8.05 13.65
CA ALA A 521 14.44 7.72 14.74
C ALA A 521 14.81 6.37 15.38
N ILE A 522 14.62 6.28 16.68
CA ILE A 522 14.62 5.03 17.44
C ILE A 522 13.22 4.83 18.03
N PHE A 523 12.73 3.61 18.04
CA PHE A 523 11.40 3.35 18.54
C PHE A 523 11.28 2.03 19.28
N GLN A 524 10.29 1.96 20.16
CA GLN A 524 9.86 0.73 20.83
C GLN A 524 8.34 0.63 20.80
N ILE A 525 7.83 -0.54 20.43
CA ILE A 525 6.41 -0.86 20.38
C ILE A 525 6.19 -2.16 21.14
N ARG A 526 5.26 -2.13 22.09
CA ARG A 526 4.76 -3.33 22.79
C ARG A 526 3.32 -3.53 22.42
N THR A 527 2.99 -4.72 21.92
CA THR A 527 1.60 -5.09 21.56
C THR A 527 1.13 -6.21 22.49
N GLU A 528 -0.08 -6.09 22.98
CA GLU A 528 -0.80 -7.11 23.73
C GLU A 528 -1.95 -7.65 22.89
N ASP A 529 -2.33 -8.92 23.09
CA ASP A 529 -3.38 -9.62 22.34
C ASP A 529 -3.11 -9.61 20.81
N GLU A 530 -1.84 -9.74 20.38
CA GLU A 530 -1.46 -9.83 18.95
C GLU A 530 -2.29 -10.91 18.25
N ILE A 531 -2.89 -10.61 17.09
CA ILE A 531 -3.69 -11.57 16.32
C ILE A 531 -2.76 -12.42 15.48
N VAL A 532 -2.81 -13.75 15.64
CA VAL A 532 -1.93 -14.72 14.98
C VAL A 532 -2.75 -15.86 14.37
N VAL A 533 -2.16 -16.58 13.43
CA VAL A 533 -2.76 -17.79 12.87
C VAL A 533 -2.84 -18.86 13.96
N ALA A 534 -4.04 -19.33 14.28
CA ALA A 534 -4.26 -20.46 15.19
C ALA A 534 -4.07 -21.78 14.46
N SER A 535 -4.64 -21.92 13.26
CA SER A 535 -4.49 -23.08 12.38
C SER A 535 -4.77 -22.70 10.93
N SER A 536 -4.14 -23.41 9.98
CA SER A 536 -4.41 -23.27 8.56
C SER A 536 -4.50 -24.66 7.94
N LEU A 537 -5.73 -25.16 7.78
CA LEU A 537 -6.03 -26.51 7.31
C LEU A 537 -7.23 -26.51 6.35
N GLY A 538 -7.12 -27.25 5.24
CA GLY A 538 -8.21 -27.50 4.31
C GLY A 538 -8.79 -26.21 3.70
N GLY A 539 -7.93 -25.24 3.38
CA GLY A 539 -8.32 -23.95 2.80
C GLY A 539 -8.93 -22.96 3.80
N ARG A 540 -8.83 -23.23 5.10
CA ARG A 540 -9.32 -22.36 6.17
C ARG A 540 -8.15 -21.94 7.05
N THR A 541 -8.05 -20.65 7.30
CA THR A 541 -7.17 -20.08 8.29
C THR A 541 -8.01 -19.50 9.43
N SER A 542 -7.83 -20.04 10.63
CA SER A 542 -8.42 -19.49 11.85
C SER A 542 -7.38 -18.69 12.62
N TYR A 543 -7.84 -17.72 13.37
CA TYR A 543 -6.99 -16.78 14.10
C TYR A 543 -7.29 -16.83 15.60
N GLN A 544 -6.29 -16.44 16.38
CA GLN A 544 -6.38 -16.29 17.84
C GLN A 544 -5.55 -15.10 18.29
N ASN A 545 -5.79 -14.65 19.52
CA ASN A 545 -4.89 -13.70 20.15
C ASN A 545 -3.70 -14.46 20.75
N ALA A 546 -2.50 -14.13 20.31
CA ALA A 546 -1.26 -14.51 20.99
C ALA A 546 -1.07 -13.62 22.21
N GLY A 547 -0.03 -13.90 22.99
CA GLY A 547 0.32 -13.07 24.14
C GLY A 547 0.83 -11.69 23.74
N LYS A 548 2.11 -11.43 24.00
CA LYS A 548 2.74 -10.13 23.79
C LYS A 548 3.78 -10.18 22.69
N THR A 549 3.93 -9.08 21.96
CA THR A 549 5.02 -8.88 21.02
C THR A 549 5.79 -7.61 21.35
N LEU A 550 7.07 -7.59 20.97
CA LEU A 550 7.98 -6.46 21.16
C LEU A 550 8.68 -6.14 19.83
N ARG A 551 8.58 -4.88 19.41
CA ARG A 551 9.26 -4.33 18.25
C ARG A 551 10.18 -3.21 18.71
N ARG A 552 11.45 -3.26 18.31
CA ARG A 552 12.47 -2.21 18.57
C ARG A 552 13.21 -1.95 17.29
N GLY A 553 13.40 -0.70 16.95
CA GLY A 553 14.08 -0.39 15.71
C GLY A 553 14.78 0.96 15.70
N PHE A 554 15.58 1.09 14.65
CA PHE A 554 16.24 2.31 14.22
C PHE A 554 15.91 2.55 12.75
N GLU A 555 15.58 3.79 12.42
CA GLU A 555 15.30 4.27 11.07
C GLU A 555 16.22 5.42 10.73
N LEU A 556 16.68 5.47 9.49
CA LEU A 556 17.47 6.58 8.93
C LEU A 556 17.00 6.85 7.51
N GLY A 557 16.56 8.08 7.26
CA GLY A 557 16.27 8.63 5.95
C GLY A 557 17.27 9.74 5.62
N LEU A 558 17.75 9.74 4.39
CA LEU A 558 18.59 10.80 3.86
C LEU A 558 18.11 11.16 2.47
N GLU A 559 17.88 12.43 2.22
CA GLU A 559 17.59 12.99 0.91
C GLU A 559 18.51 14.17 0.66
N SER A 560 19.21 14.17 -0.47
CA SER A 560 20.24 15.14 -0.76
C SER A 560 20.26 15.56 -2.23
N GLU A 561 20.31 16.85 -2.46
CA GLU A 561 20.73 17.44 -3.73
C GLU A 561 22.24 17.66 -3.68
N LEU A 562 23.04 16.62 -3.94
CA LEU A 562 24.49 16.64 -3.86
C LEU A 562 25.11 17.73 -4.76
N SER A 563 24.46 18.03 -5.88
CA SER A 563 24.76 19.13 -6.79
C SER A 563 23.58 19.38 -7.72
N GLU A 564 23.66 20.38 -8.59
CA GLU A 564 22.67 20.65 -9.65
C GLU A 564 22.39 19.41 -10.55
N HIS A 565 23.36 18.50 -10.64
CA HIS A 565 23.27 17.31 -11.50
C HIS A 565 23.05 16.00 -10.74
N TRP A 566 23.19 15.98 -9.42
CA TRP A 566 23.15 14.73 -8.64
C TRP A 566 22.20 14.82 -7.46
N ASN A 567 21.26 13.90 -7.42
CA ASN A 567 20.37 13.69 -6.28
C ASN A 567 20.61 12.31 -5.68
N ALA A 568 20.53 12.19 -4.37
CA ALA A 568 20.64 10.92 -3.66
C ALA A 568 19.51 10.77 -2.67
N ASN A 569 19.01 9.53 -2.54
CA ASN A 569 18.06 9.12 -1.49
C ASN A 569 18.58 7.85 -0.83
N LEU A 570 18.43 7.74 0.50
CA LEU A 570 18.76 6.54 1.25
C LEU A 570 17.74 6.34 2.36
N ALA A 571 17.21 5.12 2.44
CA ALA A 571 16.32 4.69 3.52
C ALA A 571 16.87 3.40 4.14
N TYR A 572 17.20 3.45 5.43
CA TYR A 572 17.68 2.31 6.19
C TYR A 572 16.80 2.03 7.39
N THR A 573 16.53 0.76 7.63
CA THR A 573 15.77 0.30 8.80
C THR A 573 16.46 -0.91 9.41
N ARG A 574 16.65 -0.88 10.73
CA ARG A 574 16.97 -2.03 11.54
C ARG A 574 15.83 -2.29 12.51
N LEU A 575 15.25 -3.49 12.49
CA LEU A 575 14.07 -3.85 13.27
C LEU A 575 14.23 -5.22 13.90
N SER A 576 14.10 -5.28 15.21
CA SER A 576 13.90 -6.52 15.95
C SER A 576 12.43 -6.63 16.33
N ALA A 577 11.72 -7.62 15.79
CA ALA A 577 10.32 -7.89 16.05
C ALA A 577 10.15 -9.32 16.51
N THR A 578 9.78 -9.53 17.79
CA THR A 578 9.76 -10.84 18.44
C THR A 578 8.52 -11.03 19.31
N TYR A 579 8.16 -12.28 19.55
CA TYR A 579 7.20 -12.63 20.60
C TYR A 579 7.82 -12.39 21.99
N ASP A 580 7.07 -11.74 22.89
CA ASP A 580 7.49 -11.43 24.27
C ASP A 580 6.80 -12.34 25.32
N SER A 581 6.05 -13.32 24.86
CA SER A 581 5.46 -14.39 25.68
C SER A 581 5.30 -15.66 24.86
N ASP A 582 5.25 -16.81 25.56
CA ASP A 582 4.91 -18.10 24.94
C ASP A 582 3.42 -18.15 24.58
N PHE A 583 3.06 -18.88 23.53
CA PHE A 583 1.69 -19.20 23.16
C PHE A 583 1.60 -20.50 22.34
N GLU A 584 0.40 -21.06 22.24
CA GLU A 584 0.14 -22.27 21.45
C GLU A 584 -0.46 -21.90 20.08
N ALA A 585 0.07 -22.47 18.99
CA ALA A 585 -0.48 -22.34 17.65
C ALA A 585 -0.22 -23.60 16.82
N GLY A 586 -1.23 -24.09 16.10
CA GLY A 586 -1.10 -25.29 15.27
C GLY A 586 -0.63 -26.54 16.03
N GLY A 587 -0.96 -26.65 17.32
CA GLY A 587 -0.51 -27.75 18.19
C GLY A 587 0.97 -27.71 18.59
N LYS A 588 1.62 -26.55 18.45
CA LYS A 588 3.02 -26.32 18.86
C LYS A 588 3.10 -25.14 19.83
N THR A 589 4.01 -25.23 20.80
CA THR A 589 4.37 -24.10 21.65
C THR A 589 5.32 -23.18 20.90
N ILE A 590 4.92 -21.95 20.69
CA ILE A 590 5.76 -20.88 20.12
C ILE A 590 6.39 -20.13 21.29
N GLY A 591 7.70 -20.26 21.41
CA GLY A 591 8.44 -19.70 22.55
C GLY A 591 8.69 -18.19 22.42
N LYS A 592 8.77 -17.51 23.57
CA LYS A 592 9.29 -16.15 23.66
C LYS A 592 10.64 -16.00 22.96
N GLY A 593 10.84 -14.89 22.27
CA GLY A 593 12.06 -14.57 21.52
C GLY A 593 12.04 -15.06 20.07
N LYS A 594 11.04 -15.84 19.64
CA LYS A 594 10.86 -16.16 18.22
C LYS A 594 10.54 -14.90 17.44
N HIS A 595 11.08 -14.80 16.20
CA HIS A 595 10.85 -13.67 15.33
C HIS A 595 9.43 -13.67 14.74
N LEU A 596 8.85 -12.50 14.62
CA LEU A 596 7.59 -12.33 13.88
C LEU A 596 7.85 -12.64 12.40
N PRO A 597 7.07 -13.55 11.78
CA PRO A 597 7.26 -13.88 10.37
C PRO A 597 6.85 -12.72 9.47
N GLY A 598 7.39 -12.70 8.24
CA GLY A 598 7.14 -11.63 7.26
C GLY A 598 7.97 -10.36 7.50
N VAL A 599 8.74 -10.27 8.59
CA VAL A 599 9.50 -9.08 9.01
C VAL A 599 11.00 -9.30 8.76
N PRO A 600 11.63 -8.55 7.83
CA PRO A 600 13.08 -8.51 7.72
C PRO A 600 13.68 -7.71 8.89
N GLU A 601 14.81 -8.17 9.43
CA GLU A 601 15.52 -7.41 10.48
C GLU A 601 16.24 -6.16 9.95
N SER A 602 16.62 -6.16 8.68
CA SER A 602 17.27 -5.03 8.03
C SER A 602 16.74 -4.84 6.64
N SER A 603 16.45 -3.60 6.28
CA SER A 603 16.15 -3.17 4.92
C SER A 603 16.94 -1.90 4.60
N LEU A 604 17.45 -1.83 3.38
CA LEU A 604 18.15 -0.68 2.83
C LEU A 604 17.64 -0.43 1.42
N PHE A 605 17.28 0.80 1.14
CA PHE A 605 17.08 1.34 -0.19
C PHE A 605 18.06 2.48 -0.41
N GLY A 606 18.66 2.53 -1.59
CA GLY A 606 19.52 3.63 -2.01
C GLY A 606 19.24 3.97 -3.46
N GLU A 607 19.19 5.25 -3.77
CA GLU A 607 18.99 5.77 -5.12
C GLU A 607 19.97 6.89 -5.37
N LEU A 608 20.56 6.88 -6.56
CA LEU A 608 21.40 7.95 -7.08
C LEU A 608 20.88 8.35 -8.46
N VAL A 609 20.54 9.63 -8.64
CA VAL A 609 20.02 10.16 -9.90
C VAL A 609 21.00 11.18 -10.45
N TRP A 610 21.42 10.98 -11.69
CA TRP A 610 22.27 11.88 -12.46
C TRP A 610 21.47 12.59 -13.55
N LYS A 611 21.58 13.91 -13.60
CA LYS A 611 20.95 14.80 -14.58
C LYS A 611 22.04 15.51 -15.38
N PRO A 612 22.61 14.84 -16.43
CA PRO A 612 23.73 15.38 -17.19
C PRO A 612 23.38 16.64 -18.00
N ALA A 613 22.11 16.77 -18.37
CA ALA A 613 21.57 17.92 -19.08
C ALA A 613 20.08 18.05 -18.81
N GLU A 614 19.49 19.18 -19.18
CA GLU A 614 18.05 19.39 -19.13
C GLU A 614 17.34 18.30 -19.97
N GLY A 615 16.25 17.75 -19.42
CA GLY A 615 15.46 16.69 -20.08
C GLY A 615 16.12 15.32 -20.06
N ILE A 616 17.23 15.10 -19.37
CA ILE A 616 17.86 13.77 -19.23
C ILE A 616 18.03 13.44 -17.75
N SER A 617 17.48 12.32 -17.33
CA SER A 617 17.74 11.75 -16.01
C SER A 617 18.16 10.28 -16.12
N MET A 618 19.16 9.88 -15.32
CA MET A 618 19.61 8.50 -15.16
C MET A 618 19.62 8.15 -13.69
N GLY A 619 18.96 7.06 -13.32
CA GLY A 619 18.84 6.60 -11.95
C GLY A 619 19.42 5.20 -11.75
N TRP A 620 20.12 5.01 -10.65
CA TRP A 620 20.55 3.72 -10.14
C TRP A 620 19.87 3.50 -8.81
N GLU A 621 19.18 2.37 -8.64
CA GLU A 621 18.51 1.98 -7.43
C GLU A 621 19.16 0.71 -6.89
N GLY A 622 19.33 0.63 -5.58
CA GLY A 622 19.78 -0.57 -4.88
C GLY A 622 18.87 -0.88 -3.72
N MET A 623 18.46 -2.13 -3.59
CA MET A 623 17.64 -2.60 -2.49
C MET A 623 18.27 -3.84 -1.85
N TYR A 624 18.41 -3.81 -0.51
CA TYR A 624 18.82 -4.95 0.28
C TYR A 624 17.74 -5.30 1.31
N ARG A 625 17.48 -6.58 1.49
CA ARG A 625 16.68 -7.13 2.59
C ARG A 625 17.39 -8.31 3.25
N SER A 626 17.35 -8.35 4.58
CA SER A 626 17.79 -9.51 5.34
C SER A 626 16.82 -10.68 5.16
N GLN A 627 17.18 -11.87 5.65
CA GLN A 627 16.30 -13.03 5.65
C GLN A 627 14.97 -12.75 6.34
N VAL A 628 13.90 -13.48 5.92
CA VAL A 628 12.55 -13.35 6.43
C VAL A 628 12.03 -14.72 6.85
N TYR A 629 11.61 -14.85 8.11
CA TYR A 629 10.93 -16.05 8.59
C TYR A 629 9.52 -16.13 8.01
N VAL A 630 9.05 -17.34 7.73
CA VAL A 630 7.81 -17.58 7.00
C VAL A 630 6.66 -18.09 7.88
N GLU A 631 6.95 -18.50 9.13
CA GLU A 631 5.95 -18.97 10.10
C GLU A 631 6.43 -18.72 11.55
N ASP A 632 5.49 -18.78 12.51
CA ASP A 632 5.68 -18.32 13.90
C ASP A 632 6.72 -19.12 14.68
N SER A 633 6.88 -20.43 14.44
CA SER A 633 7.87 -21.26 15.13
C SER A 633 9.31 -21.04 14.66
N ASN A 634 9.50 -20.34 13.54
CA ASN A 634 10.79 -20.14 12.87
C ASN A 634 11.52 -21.45 12.54
N SER A 635 10.80 -22.55 12.37
CA SER A 635 11.37 -23.89 12.08
C SER A 635 11.48 -24.18 10.59
N GLU A 636 10.64 -23.52 9.77
CA GLU A 636 10.68 -23.65 8.33
C GLU A 636 11.83 -22.82 7.73
N LYS A 637 12.22 -23.17 6.50
CA LYS A 637 13.29 -22.46 5.81
C LYS A 637 12.93 -21.00 5.63
N ALA A 638 13.71 -20.08 6.20
CA ALA A 638 13.53 -18.65 5.99
C ALA A 638 13.82 -18.26 4.51
N ALA A 639 13.08 -17.31 3.97
CA ALA A 639 13.42 -16.67 2.70
C ALA A 639 14.79 -15.98 2.84
N PRO A 640 15.80 -16.30 2.00
CA PRO A 640 17.14 -15.78 2.15
C PRO A 640 17.23 -14.27 1.94
N SER A 641 18.26 -13.66 2.51
CA SER A 641 18.62 -12.27 2.22
C SER A 641 19.01 -12.08 0.75
N TYR A 642 18.73 -10.88 0.23
CA TYR A 642 19.10 -10.53 -1.13
C TYR A 642 19.47 -9.06 -1.26
N ALA A 643 20.20 -8.75 -2.34
CA ALA A 643 20.40 -7.41 -2.85
C ALA A 643 20.10 -7.42 -4.35
N VAL A 644 19.36 -6.41 -4.81
CA VAL A 644 19.03 -6.20 -6.23
C VAL A 644 19.34 -4.76 -6.60
N PHE A 645 19.71 -4.57 -7.87
CA PHE A 645 20.06 -3.27 -8.43
C PHE A 645 19.30 -3.06 -9.72
N ASN A 646 18.77 -1.85 -9.89
CA ASN A 646 18.02 -1.42 -11.06
C ASN A 646 18.71 -0.21 -11.68
N TRP A 647 18.47 -0.02 -12.94
CA TRP A 647 18.89 1.17 -13.69
C TRP A 647 17.74 1.68 -14.53
N ARG A 648 17.62 3.00 -14.61
CA ARG A 648 16.65 3.66 -15.48
C ARG A 648 17.23 4.89 -16.12
N THR A 649 16.68 5.25 -17.28
CA THR A 649 16.92 6.53 -17.93
C THR A 649 15.63 7.07 -18.50
N ARG A 650 15.45 8.39 -18.38
CA ARG A 650 14.33 9.12 -18.95
C ARG A 650 14.87 10.27 -19.78
N PHE A 651 14.26 10.44 -20.93
CA PHE A 651 14.46 11.59 -21.80
C PHE A 651 13.17 12.38 -21.89
N GLU A 652 13.26 13.70 -21.82
CA GLU A 652 12.16 14.63 -22.01
C GLU A 652 12.62 15.72 -22.97
N GLN A 653 11.84 15.94 -24.04
CA GLN A 653 12.15 16.92 -25.07
C GLN A 653 10.92 17.79 -25.29
N ARG A 654 11.10 19.10 -25.33
CA ARG A 654 10.04 20.06 -25.59
C ARG A 654 10.27 20.77 -26.93
N LEU A 655 9.25 20.74 -27.78
CA LEU A 655 9.24 21.39 -29.08
C LEU A 655 7.96 22.20 -29.24
N GLY A 656 8.02 23.49 -28.91
CA GLY A 656 6.85 24.36 -28.85
C GLY A 656 5.81 23.84 -27.85
N ALA A 657 4.60 23.58 -28.30
CA ALA A 657 3.51 23.05 -27.49
C ALA A 657 3.60 21.53 -27.23
N TRP A 658 4.56 20.84 -27.83
CA TRP A 658 4.74 19.39 -27.71
C TRP A 658 5.83 19.05 -26.69
N ALA A 659 5.57 18.04 -25.85
CA ALA A 659 6.57 17.38 -25.03
C ALA A 659 6.61 15.88 -25.40
N PHE A 660 7.81 15.32 -25.49
CA PHE A 660 8.04 13.92 -25.77
C PHE A 660 8.80 13.29 -24.60
N HIS A 661 8.34 12.13 -24.17
CA HIS A 661 8.95 11.39 -23.07
C HIS A 661 9.40 10.02 -23.56
N GLN A 662 10.57 9.59 -23.16
CA GLN A 662 11.05 8.22 -23.39
C GLN A 662 11.61 7.67 -22.08
N LEU A 663 11.37 6.40 -21.84
CA LEU A 663 11.84 5.65 -20.68
C LEU A 663 12.54 4.37 -21.15
N VAL A 664 13.69 4.07 -20.56
CA VAL A 664 14.29 2.74 -20.58
C VAL A 664 14.61 2.36 -19.13
N ARG A 665 14.17 1.18 -18.71
CA ARG A 665 14.41 0.66 -17.36
C ARG A 665 14.88 -0.78 -17.42
N LEU A 666 15.87 -1.12 -16.59
CA LEU A 666 16.37 -2.47 -16.37
C LEU A 666 16.28 -2.77 -14.89
N ASP A 667 15.50 -3.78 -14.52
CA ASP A 667 15.36 -4.25 -13.16
C ASP A 667 16.18 -5.52 -12.95
N ASN A 668 16.71 -5.67 -11.74
CA ASN A 668 17.56 -6.79 -11.36
C ASN A 668 18.74 -7.01 -12.32
N LEU A 669 19.56 -5.98 -12.49
CA LEU A 669 20.69 -5.93 -13.44
C LEU A 669 21.63 -7.13 -13.38
N PHE A 670 21.76 -7.77 -12.22
CA PHE A 670 22.69 -8.90 -12.01
C PHE A 670 21.98 -10.25 -12.09
N ASP A 671 20.74 -10.29 -12.58
CA ASP A 671 19.93 -11.51 -12.73
C ASP A 671 19.88 -12.37 -11.45
N ARG A 672 19.69 -11.70 -10.31
CA ARG A 672 19.65 -12.36 -9.01
C ARG A 672 18.37 -13.15 -8.84
N GLN A 673 18.44 -14.46 -8.61
CA GLN A 673 17.29 -15.25 -8.14
C GLN A 673 17.02 -14.94 -6.68
N TYR A 674 15.80 -14.47 -6.35
CA TYR A 674 15.38 -14.13 -4.99
C TYR A 674 13.88 -14.31 -4.77
N VAL A 675 13.52 -14.44 -3.48
CA VAL A 675 12.12 -14.47 -3.04
C VAL A 675 11.66 -13.03 -2.86
N GLY A 676 10.73 -12.58 -3.69
CA GLY A 676 10.21 -11.21 -3.69
C GLY A 676 9.22 -10.95 -2.56
N SER A 677 8.43 -11.95 -2.19
CA SER A 677 7.42 -11.90 -1.14
C SER A 677 7.27 -13.25 -0.44
N VAL A 678 6.69 -13.24 0.76
CA VAL A 678 6.38 -14.46 1.52
C VAL A 678 4.91 -14.47 1.93
N ILE A 679 4.29 -15.64 1.84
CA ILE A 679 2.94 -15.90 2.38
C ILE A 679 3.14 -16.48 3.78
N VAL A 680 2.82 -15.71 4.80
CA VAL A 680 3.05 -16.09 6.19
C VAL A 680 2.06 -17.16 6.64
N GLY A 681 2.58 -18.27 7.18
CA GLY A 681 1.78 -19.29 7.84
C GLY A 681 0.90 -20.13 6.90
N ASP A 682 1.22 -20.24 5.60
CA ASP A 682 0.47 -21.09 4.66
C ASP A 682 0.50 -22.57 5.08
N GLY A 683 -0.68 -23.16 5.28
CA GLY A 683 -0.81 -24.54 5.76
C GLY A 683 -0.33 -25.63 4.78
N ASN A 684 -0.13 -25.28 3.51
CA ASN A 684 0.44 -26.15 2.49
C ASN A 684 1.95 -25.94 2.30
N ARG A 685 2.59 -25.12 3.15
CA ARG A 685 4.02 -24.77 3.09
C ARG A 685 4.44 -24.06 1.80
N ARG A 686 3.50 -23.40 1.12
CA ARG A 686 3.73 -22.59 -0.09
C ARG A 686 4.03 -21.16 0.30
N TYR A 687 5.13 -20.97 1.00
CA TYR A 687 5.48 -19.68 1.61
C TYR A 687 6.13 -18.71 0.64
N TYR A 688 6.71 -19.17 -0.49
CA TYR A 688 7.62 -18.37 -1.29
C TYR A 688 6.97 -17.89 -2.58
N GLU A 689 7.17 -16.62 -2.89
CA GLU A 689 6.78 -16.01 -4.16
C GLU A 689 8.05 -15.50 -4.85
N ALA A 690 8.37 -16.14 -5.98
CA ALA A 690 9.57 -15.81 -6.75
C ALA A 690 9.46 -14.43 -7.41
N ALA A 691 10.54 -13.68 -7.38
CA ALA A 691 10.68 -12.43 -8.13
C ALA A 691 11.36 -12.68 -9.49
N PRO A 692 11.11 -11.80 -10.50
CA PRO A 692 11.73 -11.89 -11.81
C PRO A 692 13.26 -11.77 -11.75
N GLY A 693 13.93 -12.42 -12.71
CA GLY A 693 15.32 -12.16 -13.04
C GLY A 693 15.51 -10.80 -13.71
N LEU A 694 16.56 -10.66 -14.53
CA LEU A 694 16.77 -9.45 -15.33
C LEU A 694 15.53 -9.16 -16.18
N SER A 695 14.95 -7.99 -15.98
CA SER A 695 13.77 -7.52 -16.70
C SER A 695 14.05 -6.16 -17.34
N TRP A 696 13.41 -5.92 -18.48
CA TRP A 696 13.56 -4.67 -19.21
C TRP A 696 12.21 -4.05 -19.54
N TYR A 697 12.18 -2.73 -19.60
CA TYR A 697 11.00 -1.95 -19.99
C TYR A 697 11.41 -0.77 -20.84
N ALA A 698 10.59 -0.44 -21.83
CA ALA A 698 10.76 0.72 -22.70
C ALA A 698 9.42 1.43 -22.86
N GLY A 699 9.42 2.74 -22.67
CA GLY A 699 8.23 3.58 -22.77
C GLY A 699 8.45 4.78 -23.66
N ALA A 700 7.38 5.25 -24.29
CA ALA A 700 7.34 6.50 -25.04
C ALA A 700 6.01 7.20 -24.79
N GLY A 701 6.05 8.53 -24.68
CA GLY A 701 4.88 9.36 -24.49
C GLY A 701 4.98 10.67 -25.26
N VAL A 702 3.83 11.24 -25.53
CA VAL A 702 3.67 12.55 -26.13
C VAL A 702 2.62 13.35 -25.37
N GLU A 703 2.89 14.61 -25.15
CA GLU A 703 1.98 15.57 -24.54
C GLU A 703 1.85 16.79 -25.45
N TYR A 704 0.66 17.33 -25.56
CA TYR A 704 0.38 18.59 -26.24
C TYR A 704 -0.28 19.56 -25.25
N GLN A 705 0.26 20.76 -25.15
CA GLN A 705 -0.26 21.85 -24.33
C GLN A 705 -0.96 22.86 -25.24
N PHE A 706 -2.21 23.21 -24.92
CA PHE A 706 -3.02 24.14 -25.71
C PHE A 706 -2.67 25.61 -25.48
#